data_96680dc914d225a5842f836d1725b4a7
#
_entry.id   96680dc914d225a5842f836d1725b4a7
#
_cell.length_a   1.000
_cell.length_b   1.000
_cell.length_c   1.000
_cell.angle_alpha   90.00
_cell.angle_beta   90.00
_cell.angle_gamma   90.00
#
_symmetry.space_group_name_H-M   'P 1'
#
loop_
_entity.id
_entity.type
_entity.pdbx_description
1 polymer ?
#
loop_
_entity_poly.entity_id
_entity_poly.type
_entity_poly.pdbx_seq_one_letter_code
_entity_poly.pdbx_strand_id
1 'polypeptide(L)'
;MNIFNILFSSLIFSFILFHLNALNVTHDSRSIIIDGTHRIILSGSIHYPRSTAQMWPDLIRKAKEGGLDAVETYVFWNAHEPVQAFLYGCIRVSLRTKNDVFMNEMKNFTTLIVDMVKKEKLFASQRGNIILAQVENEYGNVMEPYGDDGKSYINWCAQMADSLNIGVPWIMCQQAAPPKPMYHGGTNFGRTFGGPYITTTYDYNAPLDEYENLNQPKWGHLKQLHDVLHSIEYTLTNGDVKNEKLNNLVIATIYQTKEKSSCFLSNTNTKIDANVNFGGISYFVPAWSISILPDCREEAYNTAKVSTQTSLMVKKLNKAEDEPSSLKWTWRPELIESASVQGRRDISVNKIVDQKDMANDVSDYLWYMTSIDVAKDDPMLNGTVTLRVNDTGHVIHAFFNGEYIGSQWSKYGDNNVTYVFEKNIKLSLGKNLISLLRLSLNYGPMFDLVGAGITSPIELVLSKNIIKDLSSNKWTYKVGLNGISNKFFDTNCASKSSSNWVSDPIPTTFKAPLGNKPVVVDLLGLGKGMAWVNGHSLGRYWPSYIANKKLCKTETCDYRGRYSDSKCVSKCSEPTQRWYHVPRSFLKDGENTLVLFEEFGGNPSAVQFQTVEIGSICINTHEGKEVKLSCQDRPISKINEYDSEVDVLSIIEKECVGKESCSFKITEDKFGKPSCEIKKLAVEAVCKDITF
;
A
#
# COMPACT_ATOMS: atom_id res chain seq x y z
N MET A 1 -5.68 50.68 35.17
CA MET A 1 -5.90 49.55 34.25
C MET A 1 -6.13 50.16 32.86
N ASN A 2 -5.14 50.05 31.97
CA ASN A 2 -5.09 50.82 30.72
C ASN A 2 -6.11 50.32 29.69
N ILE A 3 -6.82 51.26 29.04
CA ILE A 3 -7.77 51.04 27.97
C ILE A 3 -7.17 50.12 26.87
N PHE A 4 -5.85 50.17 26.68
CA PHE A 4 -5.11 49.31 25.74
C PHE A 4 -5.20 47.82 26.10
N ASN A 5 -5.21 47.48 27.38
CA ASN A 5 -5.33 46.06 27.83
C ASN A 5 -6.76 45.55 27.67
N ILE A 6 -7.77 46.39 27.75
CA ILE A 6 -9.18 46.01 27.54
C ILE A 6 -9.45 45.79 26.06
N LEU A 7 -8.89 46.63 25.19
CA LEU A 7 -9.01 46.47 23.74
C LEU A 7 -8.24 45.25 23.22
N PHE A 8 -7.04 44.99 23.79
CA PHE A 8 -6.26 43.81 23.43
C PHE A 8 -6.90 42.51 23.91
N SER A 9 -7.46 42.48 25.15
CA SER A 9 -8.25 41.35 25.65
C SER A 9 -9.54 41.13 24.86
N SER A 10 -10.22 42.22 24.43
CA SER A 10 -11.45 42.09 23.62
C SER A 10 -11.14 41.66 22.19
N LEU A 11 -9.98 42.04 21.60
CA LEU A 11 -9.53 41.53 20.29
C LEU A 11 -9.14 40.04 20.35
N ILE A 12 -8.42 39.63 21.41
CA ILE A 12 -8.09 38.21 21.61
C ILE A 12 -9.36 37.39 21.87
N PHE A 13 -10.31 37.91 22.65
CA PHE A 13 -11.62 37.25 22.89
C PHE A 13 -12.48 37.21 21.61
N SER A 14 -12.43 38.25 20.74
CA SER A 14 -13.07 38.24 19.44
C SER A 14 -12.42 37.23 18.47
N PHE A 15 -11.08 37.13 18.46
CA PHE A 15 -10.38 36.14 17.65
C PHE A 15 -10.61 34.72 18.14
N ILE A 16 -10.76 34.50 19.45
CA ILE A 16 -11.10 33.18 20.04
C ILE A 16 -12.58 32.82 19.77
N LEU A 17 -13.48 33.81 19.68
CA LEU A 17 -14.90 33.58 19.38
C LEU A 17 -15.17 33.23 17.90
N PHE A 18 -14.29 33.62 16.97
CA PHE A 18 -14.44 33.26 15.54
C PHE A 18 -14.16 31.79 15.21
N HIS A 19 -13.61 31.01 16.15
CA HIS A 19 -13.31 29.57 15.94
C HIS A 19 -14.22 28.63 16.77
N LEU A 20 -15.39 29.10 17.21
CA LEU A 20 -16.21 28.36 18.18
C LEU A 20 -17.53 27.79 17.64
N ASN A 21 -17.82 27.91 16.34
CA ASN A 21 -19.06 27.35 15.81
C ASN A 21 -18.83 25.93 15.28
N ALA A 22 -19.76 25.03 15.59
CA ALA A 22 -19.83 23.72 14.94
C ALA A 22 -20.12 23.94 13.45
N LEU A 23 -19.42 23.23 12.56
CA LEU A 23 -19.68 23.31 11.15
C LEU A 23 -20.95 22.52 10.80
N ASN A 24 -21.80 23.12 10.00
CA ASN A 24 -22.95 22.43 9.42
C ASN A 24 -22.53 21.80 8.09
N VAL A 25 -22.40 20.48 8.09
CA VAL A 25 -22.02 19.72 6.90
C VAL A 25 -23.25 18.96 6.39
N THR A 26 -23.67 19.30 5.18
CA THR A 26 -24.80 18.69 4.48
C THR A 26 -24.41 18.38 3.02
N HIS A 27 -25.34 17.91 2.23
CA HIS A 27 -25.16 17.72 0.79
C HIS A 27 -26.48 17.94 0.05
N ASP A 28 -26.37 18.18 -1.23
CA ASP A 28 -27.48 18.14 -2.17
C ASP A 28 -27.11 17.27 -3.39
N SER A 29 -27.87 17.44 -4.50
CA SER A 29 -27.59 16.73 -5.75
C SER A 29 -26.33 17.20 -6.49
N ARG A 30 -25.69 18.31 -6.06
CA ARG A 30 -24.54 18.92 -6.73
C ARG A 30 -23.22 18.69 -5.99
N SER A 31 -23.22 18.88 -4.67
CA SER A 31 -21.97 18.81 -3.89
C SER A 31 -22.20 18.65 -2.38
N ILE A 32 -21.12 18.54 -1.66
CA ILE A 32 -21.06 18.74 -0.21
C ILE A 32 -21.27 20.24 0.07
N ILE A 33 -22.01 20.55 1.13
CA ILE A 33 -22.29 21.91 1.59
C ILE A 33 -21.72 22.07 3.00
N ILE A 34 -20.81 23.02 3.17
CA ILE A 34 -20.23 23.37 4.47
C ILE A 34 -20.66 24.80 4.82
N ASP A 35 -21.39 24.97 5.91
CA ASP A 35 -21.93 26.26 6.36
C ASP A 35 -22.67 27.03 5.24
N GLY A 36 -23.48 26.32 4.47
CA GLY A 36 -24.25 26.88 3.36
C GLY A 36 -23.46 27.11 2.07
N THR A 37 -22.17 26.82 2.04
CA THR A 37 -21.32 26.98 0.84
C THR A 37 -21.08 25.63 0.17
N HIS A 38 -21.36 25.55 -1.13
CA HIS A 38 -21.06 24.40 -1.96
C HIS A 38 -19.55 24.21 -2.10
N ARG A 39 -19.04 23.00 -1.84
CA ARG A 39 -17.64 22.69 -1.86
C ARG A 39 -17.33 21.45 -2.70
N ILE A 40 -16.17 21.47 -3.35
CA ILE A 40 -15.51 20.27 -3.90
C ILE A 40 -14.46 19.84 -2.88
N ILE A 41 -14.58 18.62 -2.37
CA ILE A 41 -13.63 18.08 -1.40
C ILE A 41 -12.62 17.19 -2.12
N LEU A 42 -11.40 17.70 -2.29
CA LEU A 42 -10.28 16.90 -2.79
C LEU A 42 -9.70 16.11 -1.64
N SER A 43 -9.87 14.79 -1.68
CA SER A 43 -9.39 13.91 -0.61
C SER A 43 -8.41 12.86 -1.13
N GLY A 44 -7.58 12.35 -0.22
CA GLY A 44 -6.68 11.24 -0.50
C GLY A 44 -6.54 10.32 0.71
N SER A 45 -6.43 9.03 0.46
CA SER A 45 -6.39 8.03 1.54
C SER A 45 -5.00 7.91 2.14
N ILE A 46 -4.90 8.03 3.47
CA ILE A 46 -3.74 7.76 4.31
C ILE A 46 -4.21 6.83 5.44
N HIS A 47 -3.81 5.57 5.40
CA HIS A 47 -4.25 4.58 6.37
C HIS A 47 -3.30 4.53 7.57
N TYR A 48 -3.77 4.92 8.76
CA TYR A 48 -2.95 5.03 9.97
C TYR A 48 -2.16 3.75 10.36
N PRO A 49 -2.64 2.51 10.16
CA PRO A 49 -1.83 1.34 10.52
C PRO A 49 -0.65 1.08 9.57
N ARG A 50 -0.61 1.77 8.42
CA ARG A 50 0.45 1.62 7.41
C ARG A 50 1.57 2.64 7.55
N SER A 51 1.58 3.37 8.65
CA SER A 51 2.63 4.30 9.05
C SER A 51 2.68 4.37 10.58
N THR A 52 3.79 4.82 11.13
CA THR A 52 3.87 5.01 12.58
C THR A 52 3.27 6.36 12.98
N ALA A 53 2.84 6.49 14.24
CA ALA A 53 2.25 7.74 14.73
C ALA A 53 3.18 8.95 14.55
N GLN A 54 4.50 8.72 14.60
CA GLN A 54 5.52 9.76 14.40
C GLN A 54 5.55 10.29 12.96
N MET A 55 5.12 9.48 11.98
CA MET A 55 5.05 9.84 10.56
C MET A 55 3.81 10.69 10.23
N TRP A 56 2.71 10.56 10.97
CA TRP A 56 1.43 11.19 10.61
C TRP A 56 1.48 12.71 10.43
N PRO A 57 2.15 13.49 11.29
CA PRO A 57 2.19 14.94 11.10
C PRO A 57 2.82 15.35 9.76
N ASP A 58 3.89 14.69 9.33
CA ASP A 58 4.57 14.97 8.06
C ASP A 58 3.74 14.52 6.86
N LEU A 59 3.13 13.34 6.92
CA LEU A 59 2.23 12.84 5.88
C LEU A 59 1.04 13.78 5.67
N ILE A 60 0.39 14.25 6.75
CA ILE A 60 -0.75 15.18 6.69
C ILE A 60 -0.29 16.54 6.15
N ARG A 61 0.88 17.04 6.58
CA ARG A 61 1.45 18.27 6.06
C ARG A 61 1.70 18.19 4.55
N LYS A 62 2.35 17.13 4.07
CA LYS A 62 2.60 16.90 2.64
C LYS A 62 1.33 16.71 1.82
N ALA A 63 0.29 16.10 2.41
CA ALA A 63 -1.03 16.00 1.79
C ALA A 63 -1.69 17.37 1.62
N LYS A 64 -1.66 18.19 2.66
CA LYS A 64 -2.16 19.59 2.61
C LYS A 64 -1.38 20.46 1.61
N GLU A 65 -0.05 20.39 1.63
CA GLU A 65 0.81 21.08 0.66
C GLU A 65 0.55 20.62 -0.78
N GLY A 66 0.15 19.36 -0.96
CA GLY A 66 -0.31 18.79 -2.23
C GLY A 66 -1.71 19.22 -2.66
N GLY A 67 -2.37 20.10 -1.89
CA GLY A 67 -3.68 20.69 -2.23
C GLY A 67 -4.88 19.82 -1.84
N LEU A 68 -4.73 18.85 -0.93
CA LEU A 68 -5.89 18.12 -0.41
C LEU A 68 -6.63 18.93 0.66
N ASP A 69 -7.97 18.86 0.61
CA ASP A 69 -8.89 19.43 1.61
C ASP A 69 -9.10 18.48 2.78
N ALA A 70 -9.06 17.16 2.50
CA ALA A 70 -9.33 16.14 3.48
C ALA A 70 -8.41 14.91 3.30
N VAL A 71 -8.17 14.22 4.40
CA VAL A 71 -7.56 12.89 4.41
C VAL A 71 -8.62 11.87 4.78
N GLU A 72 -8.74 10.82 4.00
CA GLU A 72 -9.57 9.67 4.29
C GLU A 72 -8.73 8.59 4.99
N THR A 73 -9.25 7.98 6.05
CA THR A 73 -8.65 6.82 6.69
C THR A 73 -9.72 5.81 7.07
N TYR A 74 -9.39 4.52 7.04
CA TYR A 74 -10.28 3.48 7.54
C TYR A 74 -10.08 3.24 9.02
N VAL A 75 -11.16 2.85 9.71
CA VAL A 75 -11.08 2.22 11.02
C VAL A 75 -10.95 0.71 10.80
N PHE A 76 -9.77 0.18 11.06
CA PHE A 76 -9.45 -1.23 10.82
C PHE A 76 -9.96 -2.08 11.98
N TRP A 77 -11.06 -2.77 11.80
CA TRP A 77 -11.70 -3.57 12.84
C TRP A 77 -10.73 -4.59 13.45
N ASN A 78 -10.04 -5.36 12.62
CA ASN A 78 -9.07 -6.36 13.07
C ASN A 78 -7.84 -5.79 13.80
N ALA A 79 -7.51 -4.51 13.60
CA ALA A 79 -6.45 -3.84 14.35
C ALA A 79 -6.89 -3.43 15.76
N HIS A 80 -8.18 -3.20 15.97
CA HIS A 80 -8.74 -2.74 17.24
C HIS A 80 -9.29 -3.88 18.11
N GLU A 81 -9.78 -4.96 17.50
CA GLU A 81 -10.27 -6.16 18.19
C GLU A 81 -9.53 -7.42 17.70
N PRO A 82 -8.23 -7.55 17.96
CA PRO A 82 -7.44 -8.66 17.38
C PRO A 82 -7.72 -10.02 17.99
N VAL A 83 -8.43 -10.14 19.11
CA VAL A 83 -8.46 -11.39 19.90
C VAL A 83 -9.86 -11.86 20.32
N GLN A 84 -10.91 -11.05 20.32
CA GLN A 84 -12.11 -11.48 21.04
C GLN A 84 -13.39 -11.69 20.23
N ALA A 85 -14.01 -10.71 19.70
CA ALA A 85 -15.39 -10.89 19.20
C ALA A 85 -15.44 -11.24 17.71
N PHE A 86 -14.61 -10.60 16.94
CA PHE A 86 -14.66 -10.69 15.48
C PHE A 86 -14.27 -12.06 14.95
N LEU A 87 -13.22 -12.67 15.51
CA LEU A 87 -12.64 -13.89 14.98
C LEU A 87 -13.45 -15.15 15.33
N TYR A 88 -13.98 -15.24 16.55
CA TYR A 88 -14.76 -16.41 16.98
C TYR A 88 -16.16 -16.47 16.36
N GLY A 89 -16.79 -15.31 16.16
CA GLY A 89 -18.13 -15.24 15.59
C GLY A 89 -18.14 -15.22 14.06
N CYS A 90 -17.28 -14.39 13.45
CA CYS A 90 -17.40 -14.04 12.04
C CYS A 90 -16.68 -14.98 11.07
N ILE A 91 -15.62 -15.70 11.48
CA ILE A 91 -14.96 -16.69 10.60
C ILE A 91 -15.85 -17.92 10.35
N ARG A 92 -16.76 -18.21 11.25
CA ARG A 92 -17.69 -19.36 11.13
C ARG A 92 -19.04 -19.00 10.55
N VAL A 93 -19.28 -17.76 10.17
CA VAL A 93 -20.53 -17.28 9.59
C VAL A 93 -20.27 -16.57 8.29
N SER A 94 -21.25 -16.52 7.41
CA SER A 94 -21.14 -15.76 6.15
C SER A 94 -21.01 -14.29 6.46
N LEU A 95 -19.93 -13.67 5.96
CA LEU A 95 -19.60 -12.27 6.17
C LEU A 95 -20.31 -11.38 5.14
N ARG A 96 -20.61 -10.13 5.52
CA ARG A 96 -21.14 -9.11 4.61
C ARG A 96 -22.41 -9.56 3.87
N THR A 97 -23.29 -10.26 4.57
CA THR A 97 -24.58 -10.72 4.08
C THR A 97 -25.60 -10.69 5.23
N LYS A 98 -26.85 -11.03 4.95
CA LYS A 98 -27.92 -11.10 5.99
C LYS A 98 -27.62 -12.26 6.96
N ASN A 99 -26.78 -11.98 7.93
CA ASN A 99 -26.40 -12.88 9.01
C ASN A 99 -26.42 -12.11 10.33
N ASP A 100 -27.33 -12.49 11.21
CA ASP A 100 -27.60 -11.74 12.45
C ASP A 100 -26.36 -11.65 13.36
N VAL A 101 -25.52 -12.69 13.39
CA VAL A 101 -24.29 -12.69 14.21
C VAL A 101 -23.33 -11.62 13.70
N PHE A 102 -23.01 -11.67 12.41
CA PHE A 102 -22.11 -10.69 11.79
C PHE A 102 -22.66 -9.27 11.89
N MET A 103 -23.96 -9.08 11.58
CA MET A 103 -24.62 -7.78 11.61
C MET A 103 -24.61 -7.18 13.03
N ASN A 104 -24.86 -7.99 14.07
CA ASN A 104 -24.82 -7.53 15.45
C ASN A 104 -23.41 -7.11 15.89
N GLU A 105 -22.37 -7.88 15.56
CA GLU A 105 -20.98 -7.53 15.89
C GLU A 105 -20.53 -6.28 15.14
N MET A 106 -20.85 -6.16 13.86
CA MET A 106 -20.58 -4.95 13.09
C MET A 106 -21.26 -3.72 13.69
N LYS A 107 -22.54 -3.84 14.09
CA LYS A 107 -23.28 -2.77 14.78
C LYS A 107 -22.62 -2.39 16.10
N ASN A 108 -22.25 -3.37 16.93
CA ASN A 108 -21.60 -3.15 18.21
C ASN A 108 -20.29 -2.39 18.03
N PHE A 109 -19.43 -2.84 17.12
CA PHE A 109 -18.17 -2.20 16.83
C PHE A 109 -18.35 -0.78 16.27
N THR A 110 -19.25 -0.61 15.28
CA THR A 110 -19.51 0.71 14.69
C THR A 110 -20.06 1.69 15.72
N THR A 111 -20.98 1.23 16.60
CA THR A 111 -21.53 2.04 17.70
C THR A 111 -20.43 2.45 18.67
N LEU A 112 -19.56 1.51 19.08
CA LEU A 112 -18.45 1.79 19.97
C LEU A 112 -17.53 2.89 19.41
N ILE A 113 -17.12 2.77 18.14
CA ILE A 113 -16.26 3.77 17.49
C ILE A 113 -16.97 5.12 17.40
N VAL A 114 -18.22 5.15 16.99
CA VAL A 114 -19.01 6.40 16.92
C VAL A 114 -19.14 7.06 18.28
N ASP A 115 -19.39 6.29 19.34
CA ASP A 115 -19.53 6.81 20.70
C ASP A 115 -18.19 7.37 21.23
N MET A 116 -17.06 6.70 20.93
CA MET A 116 -15.72 7.22 21.23
C MET A 116 -15.47 8.55 20.52
N VAL A 117 -15.75 8.62 19.20
CA VAL A 117 -15.56 9.83 18.39
C VAL A 117 -16.47 10.97 18.89
N LYS A 118 -17.73 10.68 19.24
CA LYS A 118 -18.66 11.64 19.84
C LYS A 118 -18.17 12.17 21.18
N LYS A 119 -17.68 11.26 22.06
CA LYS A 119 -17.14 11.62 23.37
C LYS A 119 -15.97 12.59 23.26
N GLU A 120 -15.07 12.35 22.32
CA GLU A 120 -13.92 13.23 22.04
C GLU A 120 -14.29 14.46 21.18
N LYS A 121 -15.57 14.62 20.81
CA LYS A 121 -16.10 15.75 20.02
C LYS A 121 -15.38 15.95 18.68
N LEU A 122 -15.10 14.87 17.97
CA LEU A 122 -14.32 14.91 16.73
C LEU A 122 -15.16 15.17 15.47
N PHE A 123 -16.48 15.01 15.52
CA PHE A 123 -17.35 15.36 14.39
C PHE A 123 -17.47 16.89 14.20
N ALA A 124 -17.57 17.34 12.96
CA ALA A 124 -17.71 18.76 12.58
C ALA A 124 -18.94 19.41 13.26
N SER A 125 -20.04 18.66 13.41
CA SER A 125 -21.22 19.05 14.18
C SER A 125 -20.93 19.32 15.66
N GLN A 126 -19.81 18.86 16.18
CA GLN A 126 -19.35 19.05 17.56
C GLN A 126 -18.10 19.97 17.63
N ARG A 127 -17.71 20.64 16.54
CA ARG A 127 -16.49 21.45 16.36
C ARG A 127 -15.21 20.64 16.13
N GLY A 128 -15.32 19.36 15.78
CA GLY A 128 -14.20 18.53 15.37
C GLY A 128 -13.92 18.63 13.88
N ASN A 129 -12.98 17.80 13.39
CA ASN A 129 -12.49 17.86 12.02
C ASN A 129 -13.12 16.80 11.09
N ILE A 130 -13.97 15.91 11.61
CA ILE A 130 -14.58 14.86 10.79
C ILE A 130 -15.83 15.41 10.11
N ILE A 131 -15.74 15.56 8.77
CA ILE A 131 -16.80 16.15 7.94
C ILE A 131 -17.69 15.11 7.27
N LEU A 132 -17.23 13.87 7.13
CA LEU A 132 -17.93 12.74 6.50
C LEU A 132 -17.59 11.46 7.24
N ALA A 133 -18.52 10.51 7.24
CA ALA A 133 -18.27 9.14 7.68
C ALA A 133 -18.71 8.16 6.57
N GLN A 134 -18.00 7.03 6.45
CA GLN A 134 -18.33 5.98 5.49
C GLN A 134 -18.65 4.68 6.22
N VAL A 135 -19.69 4.01 5.77
CA VAL A 135 -20.02 2.63 6.18
C VAL A 135 -19.92 1.73 4.95
N GLU A 136 -19.32 0.56 5.11
CA GLU A 136 -18.98 -0.39 4.06
C GLU A 136 -17.98 0.13 3.02
N ASN A 137 -17.37 -0.78 2.26
CA ASN A 137 -16.43 -0.46 1.20
C ASN A 137 -16.54 -1.42 0.03
N GLU A 138 -16.77 -0.87 -1.19
CA GLU A 138 -16.80 -1.61 -2.46
C GLU A 138 -17.72 -2.84 -2.45
N TYR A 139 -18.82 -2.78 -1.69
CA TYR A 139 -19.71 -3.91 -1.50
C TYR A 139 -20.35 -4.38 -2.82
N GLY A 140 -20.53 -3.49 -3.79
CA GLY A 140 -21.01 -3.85 -5.12
C GLY A 140 -20.19 -4.95 -5.84
N ASN A 141 -18.92 -5.08 -5.48
CA ASN A 141 -18.02 -6.11 -6.04
C ASN A 141 -18.32 -7.53 -5.51
N VAL A 142 -18.98 -7.65 -4.38
CA VAL A 142 -19.22 -8.95 -3.69
C VAL A 142 -20.69 -9.22 -3.40
N MET A 143 -21.59 -8.29 -3.72
CA MET A 143 -23.04 -8.40 -3.43
C MET A 143 -23.74 -9.47 -4.27
N GLU A 144 -23.36 -9.61 -5.55
CA GLU A 144 -24.08 -10.44 -6.51
C GLU A 144 -24.20 -11.92 -6.09
N PRO A 145 -23.14 -12.59 -5.60
CA PRO A 145 -23.21 -13.97 -5.11
C PRO A 145 -24.18 -14.18 -3.95
N TYR A 146 -24.49 -13.14 -3.19
CA TYR A 146 -25.41 -13.21 -2.04
C TYR A 146 -26.88 -12.91 -2.40
N GLY A 147 -27.16 -12.45 -3.64
CA GLY A 147 -28.52 -12.20 -4.12
C GLY A 147 -29.31 -11.24 -3.24
N ASP A 148 -30.50 -11.63 -2.79
CA ASP A 148 -31.39 -10.77 -1.98
C ASP A 148 -30.89 -10.57 -0.54
N ASP A 149 -30.14 -11.50 0.00
CA ASP A 149 -29.49 -11.31 1.31
C ASP A 149 -28.41 -10.23 1.26
N GLY A 150 -27.69 -10.10 0.14
CA GLY A 150 -26.76 -9.00 -0.08
C GLY A 150 -27.46 -7.64 -0.14
N LYS A 151 -28.59 -7.55 -0.85
CA LYS A 151 -29.40 -6.32 -0.91
C LYS A 151 -29.97 -5.95 0.46
N SER A 152 -30.43 -6.96 1.21
CA SER A 152 -30.96 -6.76 2.57
C SER A 152 -29.87 -6.25 3.50
N TYR A 153 -28.67 -6.79 3.40
CA TYR A 153 -27.52 -6.36 4.20
C TYR A 153 -27.12 -4.91 3.94
N ILE A 154 -26.99 -4.48 2.67
CA ILE A 154 -26.57 -3.10 2.36
C ILE A 154 -27.62 -2.08 2.82
N ASN A 155 -28.91 -2.39 2.68
CA ASN A 155 -29.99 -1.56 3.20
C ASN A 155 -29.93 -1.44 4.73
N TRP A 156 -29.66 -2.56 5.40
CA TRP A 156 -29.47 -2.55 6.87
C TRP A 156 -28.25 -1.70 7.28
N CYS A 157 -27.12 -1.78 6.54
CA CYS A 157 -25.94 -0.93 6.82
C CYS A 157 -26.29 0.56 6.78
N ALA A 158 -27.04 1.01 5.77
CA ALA A 158 -27.49 2.40 5.67
C ALA A 158 -28.36 2.80 6.87
N GLN A 159 -29.39 1.99 7.20
CA GLN A 159 -30.27 2.24 8.33
C GLN A 159 -29.54 2.26 9.68
N MET A 160 -28.60 1.33 9.87
CA MET A 160 -27.79 1.27 11.08
C MET A 160 -26.93 2.53 11.22
N ALA A 161 -26.25 2.94 10.15
CA ALA A 161 -25.42 4.14 10.13
C ALA A 161 -26.24 5.41 10.45
N ASP A 162 -27.38 5.60 9.79
CA ASP A 162 -28.28 6.74 10.01
C ASP A 162 -28.78 6.78 11.47
N SER A 163 -29.07 5.61 12.07
CA SER A 163 -29.54 5.52 13.46
C SER A 163 -28.54 6.06 14.48
N LEU A 164 -27.25 6.15 14.13
CA LEU A 164 -26.21 6.62 15.02
C LEU A 164 -26.14 8.15 15.17
N ASN A 165 -26.85 8.92 14.34
CA ASN A 165 -27.02 10.38 14.49
C ASN A 165 -25.71 11.13 14.78
N ILE A 166 -24.76 11.10 13.85
CA ILE A 166 -23.42 11.70 14.01
C ILE A 166 -23.37 13.19 13.66
N GLY A 167 -24.41 13.74 13.02
CA GLY A 167 -24.51 15.15 12.65
C GLY A 167 -23.58 15.57 11.48
N VAL A 168 -23.05 14.61 10.74
CA VAL A 168 -22.39 14.77 9.45
C VAL A 168 -22.89 13.70 8.48
N PRO A 169 -22.81 13.88 7.16
CA PRO A 169 -23.31 12.89 6.21
C PRO A 169 -22.58 11.54 6.31
N TRP A 170 -23.35 10.46 6.19
CA TRP A 170 -22.84 9.13 5.89
C TRP A 170 -22.74 8.92 4.37
N ILE A 171 -21.67 8.29 3.93
CA ILE A 171 -21.48 7.86 2.55
C ILE A 171 -21.25 6.35 2.48
N MET A 172 -21.49 5.79 1.32
CA MET A 172 -21.18 4.40 1.00
C MET A 172 -20.40 4.34 -0.31
N CYS A 173 -19.41 3.47 -0.37
CA CYS A 173 -18.68 3.17 -1.60
C CYS A 173 -19.22 1.87 -2.20
N GLN A 174 -19.96 1.97 -3.30
CA GLN A 174 -20.60 0.82 -3.97
C GLN A 174 -20.05 0.63 -5.37
N GLN A 175 -18.76 0.57 -5.61
CA GLN A 175 -18.26 0.56 -6.97
C GLN A 175 -17.66 -0.76 -7.44
N ALA A 176 -17.94 -1.08 -8.73
CA ALA A 176 -17.26 -2.08 -9.54
C ALA A 176 -16.01 -1.53 -10.26
N ALA A 177 -15.18 -0.72 -9.61
CA ALA A 177 -13.96 -0.01 -10.07
C ALA A 177 -14.21 1.47 -10.46
N PRO A 178 -13.36 2.43 -10.15
CA PRO A 178 -11.89 2.39 -10.22
C PRO A 178 -11.23 2.29 -8.85
N PRO A 179 -9.90 2.04 -8.79
CA PRO A 179 -9.18 2.02 -7.51
C PRO A 179 -9.31 3.38 -6.84
N LYS A 180 -9.57 3.39 -5.52
CA LYS A 180 -9.52 4.62 -4.73
C LYS A 180 -8.11 5.19 -4.83
N PRO A 181 -7.94 6.50 -5.05
CA PRO A 181 -6.62 7.10 -5.10
C PRO A 181 -5.99 7.07 -3.71
N MET A 182 -5.13 6.10 -3.47
CA MET A 182 -4.26 6.12 -2.31
C MET A 182 -3.30 7.32 -2.45
N TYR A 183 -3.30 8.21 -1.46
CA TYR A 183 -2.35 9.30 -1.41
C TYR A 183 -1.02 8.87 -0.81
N HIS A 184 -1.07 7.92 0.14
CA HIS A 184 0.07 7.23 0.71
C HIS A 184 -0.23 5.74 0.83
N GLY A 185 0.46 4.89 0.10
CA GLY A 185 0.29 3.44 0.16
C GLY A 185 0.74 2.84 1.48
N GLY A 186 1.75 3.43 2.09
CA GLY A 186 2.28 3.08 3.40
C GLY A 186 2.99 1.73 3.43
N THR A 187 3.26 1.25 4.64
CA THR A 187 3.89 -0.04 4.89
C THR A 187 2.94 -0.94 5.68
N ASN A 188 2.70 -2.14 5.16
CA ASN A 188 1.88 -3.15 5.84
C ASN A 188 2.72 -3.86 6.90
N PHE A 189 2.86 -3.24 8.06
CA PHE A 189 3.58 -3.83 9.19
C PHE A 189 2.86 -5.07 9.72
N GLY A 190 3.63 -6.04 10.20
CA GLY A 190 3.07 -7.27 10.75
C GLY A 190 2.29 -8.07 9.72
N ARG A 191 0.98 -8.25 9.97
CA ARG A 191 0.06 -9.04 9.14
C ARG A 191 -1.01 -8.21 8.41
N THR A 192 -0.83 -6.89 8.30
CA THR A 192 -1.87 -5.95 7.83
C THR A 192 -1.86 -5.72 6.31
N PHE A 193 -1.39 -6.65 5.51
CA PHE A 193 -1.28 -6.51 4.06
C PHE A 193 -2.46 -7.15 3.31
N GLY A 194 -2.60 -6.79 2.03
CA GLY A 194 -3.65 -7.32 1.16
C GLY A 194 -3.08 -8.22 0.07
N GLY A 195 -3.40 -9.50 0.11
CA GLY A 195 -3.10 -10.45 -0.95
C GLY A 195 -1.69 -11.07 -0.91
N PRO A 196 -1.46 -12.16 -1.69
CA PRO A 196 -0.29 -13.01 -1.55
C PRO A 196 1.00 -12.39 -2.07
N TYR A 197 0.92 -11.49 -3.05
CA TYR A 197 2.09 -10.93 -3.75
C TYR A 197 2.38 -9.48 -3.39
N ILE A 198 1.49 -8.82 -2.64
CA ILE A 198 1.72 -7.52 -2.04
C ILE A 198 2.50 -7.75 -0.75
N THR A 199 3.74 -7.27 -0.68
CA THR A 199 4.60 -7.52 0.46
C THR A 199 4.49 -6.44 1.52
N THR A 200 4.69 -5.17 1.19
CA THR A 200 4.75 -4.10 2.18
C THR A 200 3.84 -2.91 1.89
N THR A 201 3.56 -2.56 0.64
CA THR A 201 2.74 -1.38 0.39
C THR A 201 1.47 -1.70 -0.39
N TYR A 202 0.44 -0.91 -0.15
CA TYR A 202 -0.83 -0.99 -0.88
C TYR A 202 -0.74 -0.31 -2.26
N ASP A 203 0.10 0.72 -2.39
CA ASP A 203 0.34 1.44 -3.65
C ASP A 203 1.76 2.00 -3.69
N TYR A 204 2.67 1.33 -4.41
CA TYR A 204 4.06 1.76 -4.60
C TYR A 204 4.18 3.05 -5.42
N ASN A 205 3.16 3.41 -6.18
CA ASN A 205 3.15 4.59 -7.03
C ASN A 205 2.21 5.70 -6.51
N ALA A 206 1.89 5.72 -5.22
CA ALA A 206 1.13 6.79 -4.59
C ALA A 206 1.87 8.14 -4.67
N PRO A 207 1.17 9.29 -4.56
CA PRO A 207 1.80 10.62 -4.52
C PRO A 207 2.83 10.80 -3.40
N LEU A 208 2.65 10.15 -2.27
CA LEU A 208 3.68 9.92 -1.25
C LEU A 208 4.11 8.46 -1.34
N ASP A 209 5.40 8.21 -1.56
CA ASP A 209 5.93 6.85 -1.68
C ASP A 209 5.92 6.11 -0.33
N GLU A 210 6.27 4.80 -0.35
CA GLU A 210 6.31 3.97 0.86
C GLU A 210 7.20 4.58 1.96
N TYR A 211 8.23 5.34 1.57
CA TYR A 211 9.23 5.96 2.45
C TYR A 211 8.89 7.40 2.82
N GLU A 212 7.65 7.87 2.60
CA GLU A 212 7.16 9.23 2.87
C GLU A 212 7.74 10.33 1.96
N ASN A 213 8.50 9.99 0.92
CA ASN A 213 9.01 10.99 -0.02
C ASN A 213 7.90 11.45 -0.98
N LEU A 214 8.06 12.68 -1.49
CA LEU A 214 7.23 13.18 -2.58
C LEU A 214 7.56 12.37 -3.86
N ASN A 215 6.61 11.60 -4.35
CA ASN A 215 6.76 10.83 -5.59
C ASN A 215 6.56 11.75 -6.80
N GLN A 216 7.63 12.43 -7.17
CA GLN A 216 7.65 13.35 -8.30
C GLN A 216 7.87 12.59 -9.62
N PRO A 217 7.16 12.95 -10.71
CA PRO A 217 6.35 14.17 -10.90
C PRO A 217 4.89 14.05 -10.43
N LYS A 218 4.43 12.87 -9.99
CA LYS A 218 3.01 12.59 -9.67
C LYS A 218 2.45 13.55 -8.64
N TRP A 219 3.16 13.74 -7.52
CA TRP A 219 2.72 14.64 -6.45
C TRP A 219 2.57 16.08 -6.95
N GLY A 220 3.59 16.60 -7.65
CA GLY A 220 3.56 17.99 -8.15
C GLY A 220 2.52 18.20 -9.24
N HIS A 221 2.34 17.22 -10.13
CA HIS A 221 1.33 17.30 -11.18
C HIS A 221 -0.10 17.24 -10.62
N LEU A 222 -0.35 16.43 -9.60
CA LEU A 222 -1.63 16.43 -8.88
C LEU A 222 -1.85 17.74 -8.11
N LYS A 223 -0.79 18.29 -7.49
CA LYS A 223 -0.92 19.60 -6.83
C LYS A 223 -1.38 20.68 -7.81
N GLN A 224 -0.79 20.74 -9.02
CA GLN A 224 -1.25 21.67 -10.06
C GLN A 224 -2.73 21.47 -10.42
N LEU A 225 -3.17 20.21 -10.53
CA LEU A 225 -4.59 19.90 -10.76
C LEU A 225 -5.47 20.40 -9.63
N HIS A 226 -5.08 20.15 -8.38
CA HIS A 226 -5.83 20.59 -7.20
C HIS A 226 -5.93 22.12 -7.13
N ASP A 227 -4.82 22.82 -7.35
CA ASP A 227 -4.80 24.28 -7.36
C ASP A 227 -5.75 24.87 -8.42
N VAL A 228 -5.79 24.26 -9.63
CA VAL A 228 -6.71 24.69 -10.70
C VAL A 228 -8.16 24.37 -10.37
N LEU A 229 -8.46 23.19 -9.83
CA LEU A 229 -9.83 22.82 -9.44
C LEU A 229 -10.37 23.73 -8.34
N HIS A 230 -9.56 24.08 -7.32
CA HIS A 230 -9.94 25.05 -6.31
C HIS A 230 -10.24 26.44 -6.91
N SER A 231 -9.46 26.88 -7.91
CA SER A 231 -9.67 28.19 -8.55
C SER A 231 -11.01 28.31 -9.28
N ILE A 232 -11.59 27.18 -9.70
CA ILE A 232 -12.85 27.11 -10.44
C ILE A 232 -13.99 26.44 -9.64
N GLU A 233 -13.79 26.18 -8.35
CA GLU A 233 -14.78 25.50 -7.49
C GLU A 233 -16.17 26.10 -7.61
N TYR A 234 -16.28 27.45 -7.63
CA TYR A 234 -17.56 28.15 -7.75
C TYR A 234 -18.30 27.80 -9.04
N THR A 235 -17.61 27.76 -10.17
CA THR A 235 -18.25 27.44 -11.46
C THR A 235 -18.65 25.96 -11.51
N LEU A 236 -17.84 25.06 -10.95
CA LEU A 236 -18.15 23.63 -10.93
C LEU A 236 -19.35 23.29 -10.05
N THR A 237 -19.51 23.98 -8.93
CA THR A 237 -20.58 23.70 -7.96
C THR A 237 -21.89 24.45 -8.26
N ASN A 238 -21.83 25.60 -8.94
CA ASN A 238 -23.00 26.48 -9.19
C ASN A 238 -23.35 26.64 -10.67
N GLY A 239 -22.46 26.28 -11.59
CA GLY A 239 -22.68 26.48 -13.03
C GLY A 239 -23.63 25.46 -13.66
N ASP A 240 -24.33 25.88 -14.68
CA ASP A 240 -25.03 24.98 -15.60
C ASP A 240 -24.03 24.34 -16.55
N VAL A 241 -24.25 23.04 -16.87
CA VAL A 241 -23.33 22.26 -17.67
C VAL A 241 -23.84 22.15 -19.10
N LYS A 242 -22.96 22.50 -20.05
CA LYS A 242 -23.20 22.30 -21.49
C LYS A 242 -22.03 21.51 -22.09
N ASN A 243 -22.35 20.56 -22.95
CA ASN A 243 -21.37 19.84 -23.77
C ASN A 243 -21.45 20.29 -25.22
N GLU A 244 -20.26 20.56 -25.82
CA GLU A 244 -20.11 20.91 -27.21
C GLU A 244 -19.10 20.00 -27.90
N LYS A 245 -19.48 19.37 -28.99
CA LYS A 245 -18.61 18.53 -29.78
C LYS A 245 -17.80 19.40 -30.75
N LEU A 246 -16.50 19.56 -30.49
CA LEU A 246 -15.63 20.38 -31.34
C LEU A 246 -15.22 19.67 -32.62
N ASN A 247 -14.99 18.37 -32.52
CA ASN A 247 -14.74 17.45 -33.65
C ASN A 247 -15.06 16.01 -33.24
N ASN A 248 -14.59 15.01 -34.02
CA ASN A 248 -14.85 13.60 -33.71
C ASN A 248 -14.03 13.06 -32.53
N LEU A 249 -13.07 13.81 -32.02
CA LEU A 249 -12.13 13.38 -30.97
C LEU A 249 -12.32 14.15 -29.66
N VAL A 250 -12.70 15.43 -29.74
CA VAL A 250 -12.70 16.34 -28.61
C VAL A 250 -14.10 16.88 -28.30
N ILE A 251 -14.46 16.80 -27.03
CA ILE A 251 -15.68 17.39 -26.47
C ILE A 251 -15.27 18.50 -25.50
N ALA A 252 -15.87 19.66 -25.64
CA ALA A 252 -15.82 20.74 -24.66
C ALA A 252 -16.96 20.57 -23.66
N THR A 253 -16.65 20.50 -22.36
CA THR A 253 -17.63 20.59 -21.27
C THR A 253 -17.51 21.96 -20.64
N ILE A 254 -18.57 22.74 -20.66
CA ILE A 254 -18.63 24.14 -20.25
C ILE A 254 -19.50 24.23 -18.99
N TYR A 255 -18.91 24.68 -17.88
CA TYR A 255 -19.62 25.07 -16.68
C TYR A 255 -19.80 26.58 -16.69
N GLN A 256 -21.05 27.03 -16.67
CA GLN A 256 -21.37 28.44 -16.84
C GLN A 256 -22.30 28.94 -15.74
N THR A 257 -21.89 29.97 -15.04
CA THR A 257 -22.74 30.80 -14.18
C THR A 257 -23.11 32.10 -14.91
N LYS A 258 -23.85 33.00 -14.27
CA LYS A 258 -24.15 34.34 -14.84
C LYS A 258 -22.90 35.18 -15.02
N GLU A 259 -21.85 34.94 -14.23
CA GLU A 259 -20.67 35.79 -14.13
C GLU A 259 -19.40 35.16 -14.69
N LYS A 260 -19.27 33.83 -14.59
CA LYS A 260 -18.02 33.10 -14.88
C LYS A 260 -18.31 31.83 -15.65
N SER A 261 -17.34 31.43 -16.45
CA SER A 261 -17.35 30.10 -17.11
C SER A 261 -16.03 29.42 -16.93
N SER A 262 -16.06 28.08 -16.83
CA SER A 262 -14.87 27.21 -16.82
C SER A 262 -15.07 26.07 -17.79
N CYS A 263 -14.06 25.71 -18.53
CA CYS A 263 -14.15 24.77 -19.64
C CYS A 263 -13.15 23.61 -19.52
N PHE A 264 -13.58 22.45 -19.99
CA PHE A 264 -12.76 21.26 -20.09
C PHE A 264 -12.76 20.75 -21.53
N LEU A 265 -11.59 20.60 -22.13
CA LEU A 265 -11.46 20.00 -23.47
C LEU A 265 -10.98 18.56 -23.30
N SER A 266 -11.83 17.60 -23.56
CA SER A 266 -11.60 16.17 -23.32
C SER A 266 -11.35 15.41 -24.61
N ASN A 267 -10.17 14.82 -24.78
CA ASN A 267 -9.84 13.89 -25.84
C ASN A 267 -9.76 12.47 -25.27
N THR A 268 -10.80 11.67 -25.49
CA THR A 268 -10.89 10.28 -25.02
C THR A 268 -10.29 9.26 -25.98
N ASN A 269 -9.78 9.68 -27.14
CA ASN A 269 -9.06 8.80 -28.04
C ASN A 269 -7.71 8.40 -27.44
N THR A 270 -7.35 7.13 -27.49
CA THR A 270 -6.11 6.60 -26.88
C THR A 270 -4.87 6.71 -27.78
N LYS A 271 -5.02 7.15 -29.05
CA LYS A 271 -3.95 7.12 -30.03
C LYS A 271 -3.72 8.43 -30.77
N ILE A 272 -4.77 9.24 -30.95
CA ILE A 272 -4.75 10.40 -31.87
C ILE A 272 -4.85 11.68 -31.07
N ASP A 273 -3.81 12.50 -31.18
CA ASP A 273 -3.81 13.88 -30.69
C ASP A 273 -4.74 14.75 -31.55
N ALA A 274 -5.22 15.83 -31.01
CA ALA A 274 -6.14 16.73 -31.71
C ALA A 274 -5.72 18.19 -31.58
N ASN A 275 -5.79 18.92 -32.72
CA ASN A 275 -5.83 20.37 -32.72
C ASN A 275 -7.28 20.80 -32.93
N VAL A 276 -7.80 21.65 -32.03
CA VAL A 276 -9.19 22.13 -32.06
C VAL A 276 -9.24 23.62 -31.90
N ASN A 277 -10.22 24.27 -32.58
CA ASN A 277 -10.55 25.67 -32.33
C ASN A 277 -11.72 25.73 -31.35
N PHE A 278 -11.54 26.47 -30.25
CA PHE A 278 -12.58 26.72 -29.27
C PHE A 278 -12.53 28.22 -28.87
N GLY A 279 -13.65 28.90 -29.00
CA GLY A 279 -13.71 30.33 -28.74
C GLY A 279 -12.77 31.21 -29.58
N GLY A 280 -12.40 30.74 -30.79
CA GLY A 280 -11.44 31.43 -31.68
C GLY A 280 -9.97 31.16 -31.38
N ILE A 281 -9.66 30.33 -30.38
CA ILE A 281 -8.30 29.97 -29.98
C ILE A 281 -8.04 28.53 -30.38
N SER A 282 -6.83 28.24 -30.89
CA SER A 282 -6.40 26.88 -31.23
C SER A 282 -5.74 26.18 -30.03
N TYR A 283 -6.17 24.97 -29.73
CA TYR A 283 -5.66 24.16 -28.63
C TYR A 283 -5.16 22.83 -29.15
N PHE A 284 -3.97 22.44 -28.70
CA PHE A 284 -3.44 21.09 -28.84
C PHE A 284 -3.86 20.24 -27.65
N VAL A 285 -4.74 19.24 -27.87
CA VAL A 285 -5.25 18.31 -26.85
C VAL A 285 -4.69 16.92 -27.12
N PRO A 286 -3.68 16.46 -26.35
CA PRO A 286 -3.09 15.15 -26.50
C PRO A 286 -4.13 14.03 -26.41
N ALA A 287 -3.83 12.90 -27.03
CA ALA A 287 -4.60 11.68 -26.88
C ALA A 287 -4.72 11.29 -25.40
N TRP A 288 -5.94 10.85 -25.00
CA TRP A 288 -6.24 10.43 -23.63
C TRP A 288 -5.92 11.51 -22.58
N SER A 289 -6.34 12.74 -22.86
CA SER A 289 -6.10 13.86 -21.94
C SER A 289 -7.28 14.84 -21.83
N ILE A 290 -7.22 15.65 -20.79
CA ILE A 290 -8.16 16.71 -20.51
C ILE A 290 -7.37 18.00 -20.28
N SER A 291 -7.69 19.05 -21.03
CA SER A 291 -7.26 20.42 -20.78
C SER A 291 -8.28 21.15 -19.93
N ILE A 292 -7.85 21.90 -18.92
CA ILE A 292 -8.70 22.73 -18.05
C ILE A 292 -8.41 24.19 -18.34
N LEU A 293 -9.47 24.92 -18.68
CA LEU A 293 -9.46 26.35 -18.99
C LEU A 293 -10.33 27.08 -17.94
N PRO A 294 -9.74 27.67 -16.91
CA PRO A 294 -10.49 28.34 -15.83
C PRO A 294 -11.46 29.42 -16.27
N ASP A 295 -11.13 30.10 -17.35
CA ASP A 295 -11.90 31.20 -17.96
C ASP A 295 -12.41 30.86 -19.37
N CYS A 296 -12.36 29.59 -19.79
CA CYS A 296 -12.65 29.10 -21.14
C CYS A 296 -11.74 29.68 -22.24
N ARG A 297 -10.58 30.24 -21.88
CA ARG A 297 -9.59 30.80 -22.82
C ARG A 297 -8.19 30.26 -22.61
N GLU A 298 -7.62 30.43 -21.43
CA GLU A 298 -6.24 30.04 -21.17
C GLU A 298 -6.18 28.62 -20.60
N GLU A 299 -5.34 27.75 -21.21
CA GLU A 299 -5.09 26.42 -20.69
C GLU A 299 -4.17 26.52 -19.46
N ALA A 300 -4.72 26.31 -18.28
CA ALA A 300 -3.97 26.30 -17.03
C ALA A 300 -3.36 24.93 -16.71
N TYR A 301 -4.02 23.84 -17.15
CA TYR A 301 -3.60 22.46 -16.83
C TYR A 301 -4.02 21.50 -17.93
N ASN A 302 -3.20 20.48 -18.16
CA ASN A 302 -3.59 19.32 -18.99
C ASN A 302 -3.02 18.03 -18.36
N THR A 303 -3.84 16.99 -18.27
CA THR A 303 -3.49 15.73 -17.61
C THR A 303 -2.30 14.98 -18.22
N ALA A 304 -1.95 15.25 -19.49
CA ALA A 304 -0.82 14.63 -20.18
C ALA A 304 0.41 15.55 -20.32
N LYS A 305 0.25 16.86 -20.09
CA LYS A 305 1.33 17.85 -20.21
C LYS A 305 2.00 18.06 -18.85
N VAL A 306 2.85 17.09 -18.45
CA VAL A 306 3.57 17.16 -17.17
C VAL A 306 4.65 18.22 -17.25
N SER A 307 4.57 19.26 -16.40
CA SER A 307 5.51 20.38 -16.34
C SER A 307 6.12 20.59 -14.95
N THR A 308 6.03 19.57 -14.10
CA THR A 308 6.58 19.60 -12.74
C THR A 308 7.87 18.81 -12.67
N GLN A 309 8.65 19.07 -11.63
CA GLN A 309 9.89 18.35 -11.34
C GLN A 309 9.67 16.84 -11.29
N THR A 310 10.58 16.08 -11.87
CA THR A 310 10.76 14.64 -11.65
C THR A 310 11.96 14.44 -10.72
N SER A 311 11.88 13.51 -9.79
CA SER A 311 12.97 13.22 -8.84
C SER A 311 13.47 11.78 -9.01
N LEU A 312 14.78 11.61 -9.11
CA LEU A 312 15.43 10.32 -9.06
C LEU A 312 15.89 10.02 -7.64
N MET A 313 15.21 9.06 -6.99
CA MET A 313 15.56 8.62 -5.64
C MET A 313 16.74 7.64 -5.69
N VAL A 314 17.73 7.85 -4.84
CA VAL A 314 18.89 6.98 -4.69
C VAL A 314 18.97 6.39 -3.29
N LYS A 315 19.58 5.21 -3.18
CA LYS A 315 19.87 4.56 -1.90
C LYS A 315 21.35 4.77 -1.57
N LYS A 316 21.62 5.29 -0.39
CA LYS A 316 22.98 5.53 0.12
C LYS A 316 23.30 4.56 1.22
N LEU A 317 24.48 3.97 1.18
CA LEU A 317 24.95 3.05 2.21
C LEU A 317 24.98 3.72 3.57
N ASN A 318 24.75 2.94 4.61
CA ASN A 318 24.92 3.36 5.98
C ASN A 318 26.39 3.77 6.23
N LYS A 319 26.59 4.99 6.73
CA LYS A 319 27.90 5.55 7.07
C LYS A 319 28.03 5.85 8.56
N ALA A 320 27.18 5.21 9.39
CA ALA A 320 27.32 5.35 10.83
C ALA A 320 28.70 4.84 11.28
N GLU A 321 29.27 5.49 12.26
CA GLU A 321 30.52 5.07 12.89
C GLU A 321 30.35 3.67 13.48
N ASP A 322 31.32 2.80 13.28
CA ASP A 322 31.30 1.39 13.69
C ASP A 322 30.21 0.51 13.01
N GLU A 323 29.60 0.96 11.91
CA GLU A 323 28.76 0.06 11.12
C GLU A 323 29.61 -1.08 10.52
N PRO A 324 29.26 -2.34 10.76
CA PRO A 324 30.04 -3.46 10.21
C PRO A 324 29.93 -3.50 8.67
N SER A 325 31.03 -3.79 8.00
CA SER A 325 31.08 -3.94 6.53
C SER A 325 30.18 -5.08 6.02
N SER A 326 29.87 -6.06 6.88
CA SER A 326 28.87 -7.10 6.67
C SER A 326 28.26 -7.51 8.00
N LEU A 327 26.96 -7.75 8.00
CA LEU A 327 26.24 -8.18 9.19
C LEU A 327 26.63 -9.61 9.57
N LYS A 328 26.73 -9.89 10.88
CA LYS A 328 27.03 -11.24 11.40
C LYS A 328 25.72 -12.00 11.63
N TRP A 329 25.63 -13.19 11.11
CA TRP A 329 24.41 -14.00 11.16
C TRP A 329 24.59 -15.25 11.99
N THR A 330 23.58 -15.55 12.81
CA THR A 330 23.34 -16.84 13.42
C THR A 330 21.97 -17.36 12.97
N TRP A 331 21.78 -18.67 12.92
CA TRP A 331 20.52 -19.23 12.48
C TRP A 331 20.18 -20.50 13.24
N ARG A 332 18.90 -20.85 13.24
CA ARG A 332 18.40 -22.17 13.65
C ARG A 332 17.16 -22.54 12.84
N PRO A 333 16.93 -23.86 12.62
CA PRO A 333 15.73 -24.29 11.91
C PRO A 333 14.47 -24.09 12.74
N GLU A 334 13.34 -23.85 12.07
CA GLU A 334 12.01 -24.01 12.68
C GLU A 334 11.79 -25.49 13.00
N LEU A 335 11.26 -25.82 14.19
CA LEU A 335 11.07 -27.19 14.62
C LEU A 335 9.91 -27.84 13.88
N ILE A 336 10.19 -28.96 13.22
CA ILE A 336 9.26 -29.72 12.39
C ILE A 336 8.75 -30.98 13.09
N GLU A 337 9.41 -31.43 14.15
CA GLU A 337 9.13 -32.74 14.80
C GLU A 337 7.85 -32.67 15.66
N SER A 338 6.93 -33.61 15.39
CA SER A 338 5.68 -33.75 16.14
C SER A 338 5.89 -34.21 17.60
N ALA A 339 7.01 -34.88 17.90
CA ALA A 339 7.32 -35.38 19.24
C ALA A 339 7.77 -34.28 20.22
N SER A 340 8.25 -33.15 19.72
CA SER A 340 8.67 -32.01 20.55
C SER A 340 7.57 -30.99 20.77
N VAL A 341 6.39 -31.19 20.20
CA VAL A 341 5.22 -30.32 20.32
C VAL A 341 4.44 -30.68 21.59
N GLN A 342 5.09 -30.64 22.74
CA GLN A 342 4.43 -30.64 24.05
C GLN A 342 4.02 -29.19 24.45
N GLY A 343 3.33 -28.51 23.56
CA GLY A 343 2.75 -27.18 23.84
C GLY A 343 1.24 -27.28 24.07
N ARG A 344 0.70 -26.54 25.02
CA ARG A 344 -0.72 -26.49 25.44
C ARG A 344 -1.73 -26.15 24.32
N ARG A 345 -1.39 -26.18 23.02
CA ARG A 345 -2.25 -25.73 21.90
C ARG A 345 -2.27 -26.66 20.69
N ASP A 346 -1.76 -27.89 20.81
CA ASP A 346 -1.85 -28.83 19.70
C ASP A 346 -3.21 -29.52 19.70
N ILE A 347 -3.88 -29.39 18.58
CA ILE A 347 -5.19 -30.01 18.35
C ILE A 347 -4.97 -31.21 17.45
N SER A 348 -5.47 -32.38 17.86
CA SER A 348 -5.45 -33.57 17.02
C SER A 348 -6.86 -34.03 16.71
N VAL A 349 -7.16 -34.24 15.42
CA VAL A 349 -8.44 -34.74 14.93
C VAL A 349 -8.23 -35.72 13.76
N ASN A 350 -9.21 -36.60 13.52
CA ASN A 350 -9.13 -37.61 12.45
C ASN A 350 -9.77 -37.09 11.13
N LYS A 351 -9.45 -35.85 10.76
CA LYS A 351 -9.87 -35.24 9.51
C LYS A 351 -8.99 -34.06 9.15
N ILE A 352 -9.01 -33.67 7.90
CA ILE A 352 -8.46 -32.39 7.46
C ILE A 352 -9.39 -31.27 7.94
N VAL A 353 -8.83 -30.21 8.48
CA VAL A 353 -9.54 -29.02 8.98
C VAL A 353 -9.09 -27.81 8.17
N ASP A 354 -10.06 -26.97 7.80
CA ASP A 354 -9.81 -25.70 7.13
C ASP A 354 -8.87 -24.80 7.94
N GLN A 355 -7.93 -24.15 7.27
CA GLN A 355 -6.96 -23.29 7.95
C GLN A 355 -7.63 -22.13 8.69
N LYS A 356 -8.71 -21.56 8.17
CA LYS A 356 -9.46 -20.50 8.84
C LYS A 356 -9.97 -20.97 10.21
N ASP A 357 -10.59 -22.14 10.24
CA ASP A 357 -11.16 -22.72 11.46
C ASP A 357 -10.09 -23.01 12.51
N MET A 358 -8.92 -23.44 12.06
CA MET A 358 -7.83 -23.84 12.95
C MET A 358 -6.98 -22.65 13.40
N ALA A 359 -6.59 -21.78 12.47
CA ALA A 359 -5.72 -20.64 12.76
C ALA A 359 -6.49 -19.48 13.40
N ASN A 360 -7.80 -19.37 13.17
CA ASN A 360 -8.65 -18.32 13.69
C ASN A 360 -8.02 -16.92 13.52
N ASP A 361 -7.42 -16.70 12.37
CA ASP A 361 -6.67 -15.50 11.96
C ASP A 361 -5.57 -14.99 12.93
N VAL A 362 -5.13 -15.79 13.89
CA VAL A 362 -4.02 -15.40 14.78
C VAL A 362 -2.65 -15.61 14.14
N SER A 363 -2.58 -16.36 13.04
CA SER A 363 -1.36 -16.60 12.27
C SER A 363 -1.66 -16.90 10.81
N ASP A 364 -0.78 -16.45 9.91
CA ASP A 364 -0.79 -16.87 8.50
C ASP A 364 -0.30 -18.31 8.33
N TYR A 365 0.42 -18.84 9.32
CA TYR A 365 1.07 -20.15 9.27
C TYR A 365 0.29 -21.19 10.04
N LEU A 366 0.09 -22.36 9.41
CA LEU A 366 -0.48 -23.54 10.04
C LEU A 366 0.32 -24.78 9.65
N TRP A 367 0.75 -25.54 10.65
CA TRP A 367 1.32 -26.85 10.48
C TRP A 367 0.22 -27.92 10.47
N TYR A 368 0.25 -28.79 9.46
CA TYR A 368 -0.51 -30.03 9.35
C TYR A 368 0.47 -31.19 9.47
N MET A 369 0.33 -32.04 10.47
CA MET A 369 1.25 -33.12 10.73
C MET A 369 0.52 -34.44 10.91
N THR A 370 0.98 -35.49 10.21
CA THR A 370 0.47 -36.87 10.36
C THR A 370 1.60 -37.86 10.26
N SER A 371 1.36 -39.11 10.70
CA SER A 371 2.30 -40.20 10.49
C SER A 371 1.58 -41.43 9.91
N ILE A 372 2.35 -42.21 9.19
CA ILE A 372 1.92 -43.50 8.65
C ILE A 372 2.90 -44.57 9.11
N ASP A 373 2.37 -45.73 9.49
CA ASP A 373 3.17 -46.93 9.76
C ASP A 373 3.15 -47.81 8.52
N VAL A 374 4.34 -48.18 8.03
CA VAL A 374 4.53 -48.99 6.82
C VAL A 374 5.01 -50.34 7.23
N ALA A 375 4.23 -51.37 6.94
CA ALA A 375 4.56 -52.75 7.22
C ALA A 375 5.57 -53.33 6.20
N LYS A 376 6.21 -54.42 6.54
CA LYS A 376 7.23 -55.06 5.68
C LYS A 376 6.66 -55.54 4.34
N ASP A 377 5.39 -55.89 4.32
CA ASP A 377 4.63 -56.38 3.17
C ASP A 377 3.84 -55.29 2.44
N ASP A 378 3.96 -54.03 2.87
CA ASP A 378 3.30 -52.90 2.22
C ASP A 378 3.89 -52.71 0.82
N PRO A 379 3.06 -52.75 -0.24
CA PRO A 379 3.52 -52.57 -1.64
C PRO A 379 4.20 -51.22 -1.90
N MET A 380 3.97 -50.23 -1.07
CA MET A 380 4.57 -48.91 -1.19
C MET A 380 6.00 -48.82 -0.64
N LEU A 381 6.46 -49.80 0.17
CA LEU A 381 7.76 -49.79 0.83
C LEU A 381 8.95 -49.75 -0.16
N ASN A 382 8.86 -50.46 -1.26
CA ASN A 382 9.94 -50.63 -2.24
C ASN A 382 9.78 -49.75 -3.50
N GLY A 383 8.76 -48.90 -3.54
CA GLY A 383 8.43 -48.06 -4.69
C GLY A 383 8.76 -46.59 -4.48
N THR A 384 8.80 -45.87 -5.57
CA THR A 384 8.75 -44.40 -5.52
C THR A 384 7.29 -43.99 -5.38
N VAL A 385 6.93 -43.42 -4.24
CA VAL A 385 5.56 -43.00 -3.93
C VAL A 385 5.45 -41.52 -4.11
N THR A 386 4.40 -41.04 -4.78
CA THR A 386 4.11 -39.62 -4.90
C THR A 386 3.21 -39.18 -3.75
N LEU A 387 3.68 -38.24 -2.93
CA LEU A 387 2.82 -37.47 -2.03
C LEU A 387 2.06 -36.42 -2.86
N ARG A 388 0.74 -36.52 -2.87
CA ARG A 388 -0.18 -35.62 -3.55
C ARG A 388 -1.04 -34.90 -2.52
N VAL A 389 -1.08 -33.57 -2.59
CA VAL A 389 -1.85 -32.71 -1.69
C VAL A 389 -2.65 -31.72 -2.50
N ASN A 390 -3.97 -31.75 -2.36
CA ASN A 390 -4.84 -30.71 -2.88
C ASN A 390 -4.87 -29.52 -1.93
N ASP A 391 -4.63 -28.33 -2.46
CA ASP A 391 -4.47 -27.13 -1.67
C ASP A 391 -5.21 -25.93 -2.27
N THR A 392 -5.78 -25.13 -1.39
CA THR A 392 -6.44 -23.88 -1.73
C THR A 392 -5.80 -22.72 -0.99
N GLY A 393 -5.12 -21.86 -1.74
CA GLY A 393 -4.49 -20.66 -1.18
C GLY A 393 -3.04 -20.47 -1.63
N HIS A 394 -2.14 -19.94 -0.78
CA HIS A 394 -1.01 -19.21 -1.33
C HIS A 394 0.28 -20.02 -1.39
N VAL A 395 0.75 -20.62 -0.30
CA VAL A 395 2.03 -21.33 -0.29
C VAL A 395 1.94 -22.60 0.57
N ILE A 396 2.53 -23.71 0.11
CA ILE A 396 2.78 -24.92 0.88
C ILE A 396 4.27 -25.24 0.89
N HIS A 397 4.79 -25.61 2.07
CA HIS A 397 6.10 -26.22 2.25
C HIS A 397 5.90 -27.62 2.80
N ALA A 398 6.49 -28.61 2.17
CA ALA A 398 6.33 -30.01 2.56
C ALA A 398 7.64 -30.60 3.07
N PHE A 399 7.51 -31.36 4.14
CA PHE A 399 8.61 -32.08 4.79
C PHE A 399 8.23 -33.55 4.98
N PHE A 400 9.18 -34.43 4.76
CA PHE A 400 9.02 -35.88 4.96
C PHE A 400 10.13 -36.38 5.85
N ASN A 401 9.78 -37.03 6.98
CA ASN A 401 10.72 -37.47 8.01
C ASN A 401 11.69 -36.36 8.48
N GLY A 402 11.20 -35.13 8.56
CA GLY A 402 12.00 -33.96 8.96
C GLY A 402 12.81 -33.30 7.84
N GLU A 403 12.90 -33.94 6.67
CA GLU A 403 13.59 -33.36 5.52
C GLU A 403 12.66 -32.56 4.62
N TYR A 404 13.12 -31.39 4.16
CA TYR A 404 12.38 -30.55 3.20
C TYR A 404 12.34 -31.24 1.83
N ILE A 405 11.12 -31.42 1.28
CA ILE A 405 10.92 -32.08 -0.02
C ILE A 405 10.44 -31.11 -1.12
N GLY A 406 10.02 -29.92 -0.76
CA GLY A 406 9.66 -28.89 -1.75
C GLY A 406 8.59 -27.93 -1.29
N SER A 407 8.43 -26.86 -2.09
CA SER A 407 7.38 -25.86 -1.95
C SER A 407 6.64 -25.65 -3.26
N GLN A 408 5.41 -25.19 -3.14
CA GLN A 408 4.59 -24.72 -4.27
C GLN A 408 3.73 -23.55 -3.84
N TRP A 409 3.38 -22.69 -4.79
CA TRP A 409 2.49 -21.56 -4.56
C TRP A 409 1.60 -21.30 -5.77
N SER A 410 0.45 -20.64 -5.54
CA SER A 410 -0.46 -20.19 -6.60
C SER A 410 0.21 -19.14 -7.49
N LYS A 411 -0.19 -19.07 -8.76
CA LYS A 411 0.37 -18.09 -9.70
C LYS A 411 -0.32 -16.74 -9.53
N TYR A 412 0.43 -15.66 -9.70
CA TYR A 412 -0.12 -14.30 -9.72
C TYR A 412 -1.12 -14.14 -10.89
N GLY A 413 -2.26 -13.52 -10.62
CA GLY A 413 -3.30 -13.28 -11.61
C GLY A 413 -4.15 -14.51 -11.93
N ASP A 414 -3.92 -15.65 -11.30
CA ASP A 414 -4.77 -16.82 -11.40
C ASP A 414 -5.96 -16.65 -10.43
N ASN A 415 -7.17 -16.51 -10.97
CA ASN A 415 -8.38 -16.44 -10.16
C ASN A 415 -8.69 -17.77 -9.47
N ASN A 416 -8.09 -18.87 -9.93
CA ASN A 416 -8.17 -20.16 -9.28
C ASN A 416 -6.99 -20.34 -8.32
N VAL A 417 -7.23 -20.10 -7.05
CA VAL A 417 -6.22 -20.26 -5.97
C VAL A 417 -5.97 -21.73 -5.59
N THR A 418 -6.62 -22.69 -6.25
CA THR A 418 -6.43 -24.13 -6.01
C THR A 418 -5.31 -24.68 -6.88
N TYR A 419 -4.49 -25.55 -6.29
CA TYR A 419 -3.44 -26.29 -7.00
C TYR A 419 -3.18 -27.63 -6.34
N VAL A 420 -2.48 -28.51 -7.04
CA VAL A 420 -2.07 -29.81 -6.53
C VAL A 420 -0.56 -29.82 -6.34
N PHE A 421 -0.10 -30.04 -5.10
CA PHE A 421 1.30 -30.28 -4.79
C PHE A 421 1.62 -31.76 -4.98
N GLU A 422 2.64 -32.08 -5.75
CA GLU A 422 3.10 -33.45 -5.99
C GLU A 422 4.62 -33.56 -5.81
N LYS A 423 5.06 -34.52 -4.98
CA LYS A 423 6.48 -34.85 -4.78
C LYS A 423 6.70 -36.32 -4.54
N ASN A 424 7.73 -36.84 -5.17
CA ASN A 424 8.18 -38.23 -4.94
C ASN A 424 8.87 -38.33 -3.59
N ILE A 425 8.48 -39.32 -2.82
CA ILE A 425 9.06 -39.70 -1.53
C ILE A 425 9.40 -41.16 -1.52
N LYS A 426 10.28 -41.59 -0.61
CA LYS A 426 10.62 -42.98 -0.39
C LYS A 426 10.27 -43.36 1.04
N LEU A 427 9.33 -44.28 1.19
CA LEU A 427 8.87 -44.73 2.49
C LEU A 427 9.91 -45.63 3.14
N SER A 428 10.01 -45.55 4.45
CA SER A 428 10.82 -46.43 5.31
C SER A 428 9.93 -47.42 6.08
N LEU A 429 10.46 -48.58 6.43
CA LEU A 429 9.77 -49.54 7.31
C LEU A 429 9.44 -48.87 8.65
N GLY A 430 8.22 -49.06 9.14
CA GLY A 430 7.73 -48.45 10.37
C GLY A 430 7.20 -47.04 10.17
N LYS A 431 7.42 -46.18 11.14
CA LYS A 431 6.80 -44.82 11.20
C LYS A 431 7.46 -43.86 10.25
N ASN A 432 6.66 -43.25 9.39
CA ASN A 432 7.03 -42.12 8.50
C ASN A 432 6.20 -40.94 8.85
N LEU A 433 6.82 -39.72 8.90
CA LEU A 433 6.20 -38.48 9.29
C LEU A 433 6.02 -37.56 8.07
N ILE A 434 4.83 -37.01 7.89
CA ILE A 434 4.50 -36.01 6.92
C ILE A 434 4.17 -34.70 7.67
N SER A 435 4.89 -33.64 7.36
CA SER A 435 4.65 -32.31 7.94
C SER A 435 4.51 -31.29 6.82
N LEU A 436 3.39 -30.59 6.81
CA LEU A 436 3.06 -29.58 5.80
C LEU A 436 2.90 -28.24 6.50
N LEU A 437 3.78 -27.28 6.20
CA LEU A 437 3.62 -25.90 6.63
C LEU A 437 2.84 -25.16 5.56
N ARG A 438 1.70 -24.69 5.95
CA ARG A 438 0.79 -23.95 5.08
C ARG A 438 0.78 -22.48 5.41
N LEU A 439 0.84 -21.65 4.38
CA LEU A 439 0.74 -20.20 4.46
C LEU A 439 -0.47 -19.71 3.67
N SER A 440 -1.47 -19.19 4.35
CA SER A 440 -2.57 -18.45 3.76
C SER A 440 -2.52 -17.00 4.20
N LEU A 441 -2.63 -16.12 3.23
CA LEU A 441 -2.50 -14.68 3.40
C LEU A 441 -3.83 -14.04 3.04
N ASN A 442 -4.40 -13.28 3.96
CA ASN A 442 -5.62 -12.53 3.74
C ASN A 442 -6.81 -13.42 3.25
N TYR A 443 -7.63 -13.82 4.17
CA TYR A 443 -8.88 -14.54 3.88
C TYR A 443 -9.89 -13.56 3.28
N GLY A 444 -9.83 -13.38 1.94
CA GLY A 444 -10.85 -12.61 1.22
C GLY A 444 -12.15 -13.41 1.05
N PRO A 445 -13.21 -12.80 0.50
CA PRO A 445 -14.51 -13.45 0.29
C PRO A 445 -14.44 -14.77 -0.48
N MET A 446 -13.43 -14.96 -1.35
CA MET A 446 -13.26 -16.22 -2.09
C MET A 446 -13.01 -17.41 -1.15
N PHE A 447 -12.32 -17.23 -0.04
CA PHE A 447 -12.06 -18.32 0.91
C PHE A 447 -13.28 -18.72 1.73
N ASP A 448 -14.32 -17.87 1.80
CA ASP A 448 -15.60 -18.24 2.40
C ASP A 448 -16.35 -19.26 1.53
N LEU A 449 -16.14 -19.23 0.21
CA LEU A 449 -16.80 -20.12 -0.74
C LEU A 449 -16.03 -21.42 -0.97
N VAL A 450 -14.69 -21.37 -1.01
CA VAL A 450 -13.85 -22.52 -1.41
C VAL A 450 -13.00 -23.11 -0.28
N GLY A 451 -13.00 -22.49 0.92
CA GLY A 451 -12.13 -22.88 2.03
C GLY A 451 -10.69 -22.37 1.87
N ALA A 452 -9.89 -22.50 2.90
CA ALA A 452 -8.49 -22.09 2.94
C ALA A 452 -7.59 -23.21 3.47
N GLY A 453 -6.44 -23.41 2.84
CA GLY A 453 -5.48 -24.41 3.23
C GLY A 453 -5.67 -25.74 2.49
N ILE A 454 -5.32 -26.83 3.15
CA ILE A 454 -5.46 -28.16 2.55
C ILE A 454 -6.92 -28.57 2.55
N THR A 455 -7.45 -28.83 1.35
CA THR A 455 -8.89 -29.09 1.14
C THR A 455 -9.24 -30.55 0.93
N SER A 456 -8.26 -31.46 0.97
CA SER A 456 -8.37 -32.89 0.67
C SER A 456 -8.71 -33.23 -0.81
N PRO A 457 -8.36 -34.44 -1.31
CA PRO A 457 -7.65 -35.47 -0.55
C PRO A 457 -6.15 -35.20 -0.40
N ILE A 458 -5.54 -35.83 0.60
CA ILE A 458 -4.09 -36.03 0.71
C ILE A 458 -3.80 -37.48 0.45
N GLU A 459 -2.99 -37.78 -0.54
CA GLU A 459 -2.81 -39.13 -1.06
C GLU A 459 -1.34 -39.53 -1.15
N LEU A 460 -1.07 -40.81 -0.89
CA LEU A 460 0.14 -41.49 -1.34
C LEU A 460 -0.19 -42.31 -2.58
N VAL A 461 0.48 -42.04 -3.67
CA VAL A 461 0.21 -42.68 -4.97
C VAL A 461 1.44 -43.44 -5.43
N LEU A 462 1.36 -44.74 -5.50
CA LEU A 462 2.39 -45.61 -6.11
C LEU A 462 2.09 -45.85 -7.60
N SER A 463 0.82 -46.06 -7.93
CA SER A 463 0.33 -46.27 -9.30
C SER A 463 -1.13 -45.86 -9.39
N LYS A 464 -1.73 -45.87 -10.61
CA LYS A 464 -3.16 -45.57 -10.78
C LYS A 464 -4.10 -46.45 -9.92
N ASN A 465 -3.65 -47.66 -9.54
CA ASN A 465 -4.45 -48.63 -8.81
C ASN A 465 -4.03 -48.77 -7.35
N ILE A 466 -2.93 -48.15 -6.92
CA ILE A 466 -2.43 -48.23 -5.54
C ILE A 466 -2.30 -46.83 -4.99
N ILE A 467 -3.39 -46.39 -4.36
CA ILE A 467 -3.55 -45.06 -3.75
C ILE A 467 -3.97 -45.25 -2.30
N LYS A 468 -3.32 -44.56 -1.38
CA LYS A 468 -3.68 -44.53 0.03
C LYS A 468 -4.09 -43.13 0.41
N ASP A 469 -5.37 -42.94 0.71
CA ASP A 469 -5.91 -41.65 1.19
C ASP A 469 -5.56 -41.48 2.67
N LEU A 470 -4.96 -40.33 2.99
CA LEU A 470 -4.54 -39.93 4.34
C LEU A 470 -5.49 -38.89 4.96
N SER A 471 -6.55 -38.48 4.28
CA SER A 471 -7.43 -37.39 4.72
C SER A 471 -8.12 -37.69 6.06
N SER A 472 -8.39 -38.96 6.35
CA SER A 472 -8.99 -39.43 7.61
C SER A 472 -7.98 -39.91 8.67
N ASN A 473 -6.68 -39.73 8.42
CA ASN A 473 -5.65 -40.02 9.42
C ASN A 473 -5.81 -39.10 10.64
N LYS A 474 -5.12 -39.48 11.73
CA LYS A 474 -4.96 -38.55 12.85
C LYS A 474 -4.03 -37.40 12.42
N TRP A 475 -4.56 -36.22 12.28
CA TRP A 475 -3.81 -35.00 11.98
C TRP A 475 -3.62 -34.16 13.24
N THR A 476 -2.40 -33.70 13.45
CA THR A 476 -2.03 -32.78 14.52
C THR A 476 -1.77 -31.40 13.90
N TYR A 477 -2.36 -30.38 14.49
CA TYR A 477 -2.29 -29.00 14.00
C TYR A 477 -1.53 -28.13 14.99
N LYS A 478 -0.66 -27.25 14.45
CA LYS A 478 0.01 -26.22 15.23
C LYS A 478 -0.12 -24.89 14.53
N VAL A 479 -0.70 -23.91 15.22
CA VAL A 479 -0.87 -22.56 14.70
C VAL A 479 0.39 -21.74 14.94
N GLY A 480 0.90 -21.07 13.90
CA GLY A 480 2.03 -20.18 13.96
C GLY A 480 3.39 -20.85 13.89
N LEU A 481 4.42 -20.04 14.11
CA LEU A 481 5.83 -20.42 14.09
C LEU A 481 6.40 -20.41 15.50
N ASN A 482 7.35 -21.32 15.80
CA ASN A 482 8.03 -21.37 17.10
C ASN A 482 8.79 -20.08 17.40
N GLY A 483 9.46 -19.51 16.39
CA GLY A 483 10.20 -18.27 16.55
C GLY A 483 9.31 -17.09 16.97
N ILE A 484 8.09 -17.00 16.42
CA ILE A 484 7.11 -15.98 16.79
C ILE A 484 6.55 -16.29 18.20
N SER A 485 6.15 -17.53 18.47
CA SER A 485 5.58 -17.92 19.76
C SER A 485 6.54 -17.70 20.94
N ASN A 486 7.83 -17.91 20.71
CA ASN A 486 8.90 -17.71 21.69
C ASN A 486 9.50 -16.30 21.65
N LYS A 487 8.96 -15.40 20.81
CA LYS A 487 9.40 -14.00 20.69
C LYS A 487 10.90 -13.83 20.44
N PHE A 488 11.49 -14.62 19.54
CA PHE A 488 12.93 -14.53 19.23
C PHE A 488 13.35 -13.18 18.66
N PHE A 489 12.39 -12.38 18.21
CA PHE A 489 12.58 -11.01 17.75
C PHE A 489 12.66 -9.97 18.87
N ASP A 490 12.33 -10.35 20.13
CA ASP A 490 12.35 -9.45 21.29
C ASP A 490 13.58 -9.73 22.15
N THR A 491 14.52 -8.81 22.12
CA THR A 491 15.77 -8.91 22.89
C THR A 491 15.57 -9.00 24.40
N ASN A 492 14.43 -8.52 24.93
CA ASN A 492 14.12 -8.63 26.36
C ASN A 492 13.61 -10.04 26.75
N CYS A 493 13.16 -10.84 25.80
CA CYS A 493 12.67 -12.20 26.03
C CYS A 493 13.75 -13.26 25.85
N ALA A 494 14.83 -12.98 25.14
CA ALA A 494 15.93 -13.93 24.86
C ALA A 494 16.61 -14.47 26.12
N SER A 495 16.50 -13.77 27.25
CA SER A 495 17.11 -14.16 28.54
C SER A 495 16.28 -15.12 29.41
N LYS A 496 15.11 -15.55 28.97
CA LYS A 496 14.16 -16.34 29.80
C LYS A 496 13.81 -17.74 29.26
N SER A 497 14.46 -18.23 28.21
CA SER A 497 14.15 -19.57 27.72
C SER A 497 14.84 -20.65 28.56
N SER A 498 14.02 -21.45 29.22
CA SER A 498 14.45 -22.60 29.99
C SER A 498 15.00 -23.74 29.11
N SER A 499 16.21 -24.15 29.38
CA SER A 499 16.64 -25.55 29.61
C SER A 499 16.42 -26.60 28.52
N ASN A 500 16.62 -26.48 27.28
CA ASN A 500 16.94 -27.64 26.39
C ASN A 500 17.40 -27.22 24.97
N TRP A 501 17.72 -25.97 24.78
CA TRP A 501 18.16 -25.42 23.48
C TRP A 501 19.66 -25.19 23.52
N VAL A 502 20.38 -25.79 22.65
CA VAL A 502 21.81 -25.53 22.43
C VAL A 502 21.89 -24.18 21.68
N SER A 503 22.23 -23.11 22.36
CA SER A 503 22.39 -21.72 21.91
C SER A 503 21.15 -21.06 21.25
N ASP A 504 20.58 -20.08 21.93
CA ASP A 504 19.58 -19.18 21.32
C ASP A 504 20.24 -18.38 20.19
N PRO A 505 19.55 -18.14 19.05
CA PRO A 505 20.08 -17.30 17.98
C PRO A 505 20.28 -15.88 18.54
N ILE A 506 21.48 -15.35 18.37
CA ILE A 506 21.77 -13.96 18.68
C ILE A 506 21.24 -13.11 17.53
N PRO A 507 20.36 -12.12 17.76
CA PRO A 507 19.93 -11.20 16.73
C PRO A 507 21.14 -10.54 16.03
N THR A 508 21.03 -10.36 14.73
CA THR A 508 22.01 -9.59 13.97
C THR A 508 21.94 -8.15 14.40
N THR A 509 23.09 -7.52 14.62
CA THR A 509 23.16 -6.10 15.05
C THR A 509 23.69 -5.20 13.96
N PHE A 510 23.22 -3.94 13.95
CA PHE A 510 23.63 -2.88 13.05
C PHE A 510 23.53 -1.52 13.75
N LYS A 511 24.18 -0.49 13.19
CA LYS A 511 24.05 0.90 13.65
C LYS A 511 22.94 1.63 12.87
N ALA A 512 22.21 2.50 13.53
CA ALA A 512 21.20 3.32 12.84
C ALA A 512 21.89 4.24 11.81
N PRO A 513 21.39 4.29 10.55
CA PRO A 513 21.89 5.25 9.57
C PRO A 513 21.74 6.70 10.09
N LEU A 514 22.77 7.52 9.88
CA LEU A 514 22.81 8.90 10.36
C LEU A 514 21.74 9.79 9.70
N GLY A 515 21.40 10.89 10.36
CA GLY A 515 20.47 11.90 9.85
C GLY A 515 19.00 11.50 9.97
N ASN A 516 18.14 12.21 9.23
CA ASN A 516 16.68 12.12 9.28
C ASN A 516 16.04 11.50 8.04
N LYS A 517 16.84 11.11 7.04
CA LYS A 517 16.31 10.51 5.81
C LYS A 517 15.64 9.16 6.09
N PRO A 518 14.60 8.77 5.30
CA PRO A 518 13.99 7.46 5.41
C PRO A 518 15.03 6.34 5.33
N VAL A 519 14.83 5.31 6.13
CA VAL A 519 15.72 4.14 6.18
C VAL A 519 15.06 2.94 5.53
N VAL A 520 15.85 2.18 4.79
CA VAL A 520 15.45 0.90 4.21
C VAL A 520 16.46 -0.18 4.54
N VAL A 521 15.99 -1.41 4.63
CA VAL A 521 16.84 -2.59 4.62
C VAL A 521 16.82 -3.22 3.23
N ASP A 522 17.98 -3.45 2.65
CA ASP A 522 18.17 -4.18 1.41
C ASP A 522 18.24 -5.67 1.73
N LEU A 523 17.25 -6.44 1.27
CA LEU A 523 17.16 -7.89 1.51
C LEU A 523 17.51 -8.71 0.26
N LEU A 524 18.31 -8.14 -0.64
CA LEU A 524 18.79 -8.87 -1.82
C LEU A 524 19.52 -10.15 -1.42
N GLY A 525 19.22 -11.24 -2.13
CA GLY A 525 19.81 -12.56 -1.88
C GLY A 525 18.96 -13.47 -0.99
N LEU A 526 17.95 -12.92 -0.31
CA LEU A 526 16.99 -13.71 0.47
C LEU A 526 15.85 -14.23 -0.42
N GLY A 527 15.14 -15.25 0.08
CA GLY A 527 14.00 -15.86 -0.58
C GLY A 527 12.71 -15.12 -0.28
N LYS A 528 11.99 -15.54 0.75
CA LYS A 528 10.73 -15.00 1.24
C LYS A 528 10.63 -15.23 2.74
N GLY A 529 10.02 -14.28 3.45
CA GLY A 529 9.87 -14.44 4.89
C GLY A 529 9.28 -13.23 5.58
N MET A 530 9.62 -13.07 6.85
CA MET A 530 9.24 -11.93 7.69
C MET A 530 10.46 -11.32 8.38
N ALA A 531 10.43 -10.00 8.60
CA ALA A 531 11.52 -9.26 9.21
C ALA A 531 11.06 -8.47 10.43
N TRP A 532 11.96 -8.32 11.41
CA TRP A 532 11.76 -7.51 12.63
C TRP A 532 13.00 -6.68 12.91
N VAL A 533 12.77 -5.41 13.25
CA VAL A 533 13.80 -4.50 13.74
C VAL A 533 13.44 -4.09 15.17
N ASN A 534 14.34 -4.30 16.13
CA ASN A 534 14.11 -4.01 17.55
C ASN A 534 12.78 -4.57 18.10
N GLY A 535 12.35 -5.74 17.61
CA GLY A 535 11.08 -6.35 18.00
C GLY A 535 9.85 -5.84 17.22
N HIS A 536 9.98 -4.80 16.42
CA HIS A 536 8.90 -4.30 15.56
C HIS A 536 8.88 -5.04 14.23
N SER A 537 7.74 -5.63 13.87
CA SER A 537 7.60 -6.32 12.59
C SER A 537 7.57 -5.35 11.42
N LEU A 538 8.48 -5.51 10.47
CA LEU A 538 8.45 -4.80 9.19
C LEU A 538 7.41 -5.39 8.22
N GLY A 539 6.89 -6.58 8.55
CA GLY A 539 6.02 -7.33 7.66
C GLY A 539 6.76 -8.37 6.84
N ARG A 540 6.20 -8.70 5.71
CA ARG A 540 6.72 -9.74 4.81
C ARG A 540 7.72 -9.18 3.82
N TYR A 541 8.71 -9.99 3.44
CA TYR A 541 9.59 -9.74 2.31
C TYR A 541 9.56 -10.90 1.30
N TRP A 542 9.80 -10.60 0.02
CA TRP A 542 9.88 -11.61 -1.04
C TRP A 542 10.79 -11.16 -2.19
N PRO A 543 12.10 -10.93 -1.96
CA PRO A 543 13.01 -10.46 -3.02
C PRO A 543 13.29 -11.52 -4.09
N SER A 544 13.03 -12.80 -3.84
CA SER A 544 13.15 -13.84 -4.88
C SER A 544 11.97 -13.85 -5.86
N TYR A 545 10.90 -13.08 -5.61
CA TYR A 545 9.81 -12.93 -6.56
C TYR A 545 10.20 -11.93 -7.66
N ILE A 546 10.45 -12.48 -8.85
CA ILE A 546 11.02 -11.75 -9.97
C ILE A 546 9.95 -11.42 -10.99
N ALA A 547 9.94 -10.19 -11.50
CA ALA A 547 9.04 -9.77 -12.55
C ALA A 547 9.26 -10.61 -13.84
N ASN A 548 8.15 -11.09 -14.41
CA ASN A 548 8.20 -11.99 -15.57
C ASN A 548 8.76 -11.29 -16.81
N LYS A 549 9.85 -11.82 -17.37
CA LYS A 549 10.52 -11.30 -18.57
C LYS A 549 9.59 -11.08 -19.76
N LYS A 550 8.58 -11.92 -19.93
CA LYS A 550 7.61 -11.84 -21.03
C LYS A 550 6.68 -10.64 -20.96
N LEU A 551 6.53 -10.04 -19.78
CA LEU A 551 5.66 -8.88 -19.55
C LEU A 551 6.37 -7.56 -19.81
N CYS A 552 7.72 -7.54 -19.80
CA CYS A 552 8.48 -6.33 -20.07
C CYS A 552 8.39 -5.93 -21.52
N LYS A 553 8.06 -4.66 -21.70
CA LYS A 553 8.16 -3.99 -23.00
C LYS A 553 9.43 -3.16 -23.01
N THR A 554 10.15 -3.25 -24.12
CA THR A 554 11.37 -2.44 -24.38
C THR A 554 11.02 -1.02 -24.83
N GLU A 555 9.77 -0.79 -25.18
CA GLU A 555 9.25 0.48 -25.68
C GLU A 555 8.78 1.39 -24.55
N THR A 556 8.64 2.67 -24.86
CA THR A 556 8.03 3.65 -23.93
C THR A 556 6.67 3.18 -23.48
N CYS A 557 6.40 3.29 -22.17
CA CYS A 557 5.12 2.92 -21.60
C CYS A 557 3.96 3.73 -22.19
N ASP A 558 3.02 3.06 -22.85
CA ASP A 558 1.75 3.67 -23.23
C ASP A 558 0.70 3.49 -22.12
N TYR A 559 0.57 4.49 -21.25
CA TYR A 559 -0.38 4.53 -20.14
C TYR A 559 -1.83 4.81 -20.57
N ARG A 560 -2.06 5.23 -21.84
CA ARG A 560 -3.35 5.68 -22.34
C ARG A 560 -4.41 4.58 -22.38
N GLY A 561 -5.68 4.93 -22.13
CA GLY A 561 -6.81 4.03 -22.13
C GLY A 561 -7.09 3.40 -20.76
N ARG A 562 -7.85 2.31 -20.76
CA ARG A 562 -8.23 1.63 -19.52
C ARG A 562 -7.00 1.15 -18.75
N TYR A 563 -7.02 1.34 -17.44
CA TYR A 563 -5.99 0.82 -16.55
C TYR A 563 -5.83 -0.71 -16.71
N SER A 564 -4.58 -1.16 -16.69
CA SER A 564 -4.21 -2.57 -16.62
C SER A 564 -2.84 -2.66 -15.92
N ASP A 565 -2.74 -3.55 -14.95
CA ASP A 565 -1.51 -3.85 -14.21
C ASP A 565 -0.43 -4.49 -15.09
N SER A 566 -0.81 -5.05 -16.24
CA SER A 566 0.13 -5.59 -17.24
C SER A 566 0.74 -4.51 -18.15
N LYS A 567 0.25 -3.27 -18.09
CA LYS A 567 0.86 -2.15 -18.81
C LYS A 567 2.13 -1.69 -18.09
N CYS A 568 3.12 -1.28 -18.88
CA CYS A 568 4.28 -0.57 -18.36
C CYS A 568 5.13 -1.36 -17.36
N VAL A 569 5.10 -2.66 -17.41
CA VAL A 569 5.99 -3.50 -16.61
C VAL A 569 7.43 -3.25 -17.04
N SER A 570 8.28 -2.88 -16.09
CA SER A 570 9.70 -2.58 -16.28
C SER A 570 10.56 -3.40 -15.31
N LYS A 571 11.87 -3.33 -15.47
CA LYS A 571 12.86 -4.03 -14.62
C LYS A 571 12.61 -5.53 -14.47
N CYS A 572 12.17 -6.17 -15.55
CA CYS A 572 11.98 -7.62 -15.55
C CYS A 572 13.29 -8.34 -15.28
N SER A 573 13.21 -9.45 -14.55
CA SER A 573 14.33 -10.23 -14.01
C SER A 573 15.00 -9.62 -12.79
N GLU A 574 14.50 -8.49 -12.29
CA GLU A 574 14.86 -7.96 -10.97
C GLU A 574 13.78 -8.33 -9.95
N PRO A 575 14.10 -8.34 -8.64
CA PRO A 575 13.10 -8.48 -7.59
C PRO A 575 11.95 -7.46 -7.76
N THR A 576 10.71 -7.90 -7.59
CA THR A 576 9.55 -7.00 -7.58
C THR A 576 9.62 -6.00 -6.43
N GLN A 577 10.24 -6.42 -5.31
CA GLN A 577 10.65 -5.54 -4.23
C GLN A 577 11.97 -6.04 -3.63
N ARG A 578 12.89 -5.13 -3.35
CA ARG A 578 14.21 -5.38 -2.79
C ARG A 578 14.44 -4.64 -1.49
N TRP A 579 14.00 -3.38 -1.42
CA TRP A 579 14.17 -2.49 -0.27
C TRP A 579 12.89 -2.42 0.54
N TYR A 580 13.02 -2.56 1.87
CA TYR A 580 11.90 -2.60 2.79
C TYR A 580 12.03 -1.47 3.81
N HIS A 581 10.95 -0.72 4.01
CA HIS A 581 10.94 0.46 4.85
C HIS A 581 11.20 0.12 6.32
N VAL A 582 12.10 0.88 6.93
CA VAL A 582 12.39 0.83 8.36
C VAL A 582 12.07 2.20 8.96
N PRO A 583 10.91 2.40 9.58
CA PRO A 583 10.57 3.66 10.20
C PRO A 583 11.64 4.11 11.20
N ARG A 584 11.98 5.40 11.19
CA ARG A 584 12.95 5.96 12.15
C ARG A 584 12.53 5.72 13.61
N SER A 585 11.24 5.69 13.89
CA SER A 585 10.69 5.39 15.21
C SER A 585 10.93 3.96 15.70
N PHE A 586 11.32 3.03 14.82
CA PHE A 586 11.72 1.68 15.19
C PHE A 586 13.20 1.60 15.56
N LEU A 587 14.00 2.62 15.21
CA LEU A 587 15.43 2.67 15.46
C LEU A 587 15.74 3.34 16.78
N LYS A 588 16.84 2.91 17.39
CA LYS A 588 17.45 3.49 18.59
C LYS A 588 18.77 4.15 18.20
N ASP A 589 19.18 5.14 18.94
CA ASP A 589 20.55 5.62 18.85
C ASP A 589 21.53 4.50 19.24
N GLY A 590 22.55 4.27 18.40
CA GLY A 590 23.54 3.21 18.61
C GLY A 590 23.15 1.85 18.00
N GLU A 591 23.20 0.80 18.80
CA GLU A 591 23.00 -0.57 18.33
C GLU A 591 21.53 -0.94 18.19
N ASN A 592 21.19 -1.50 17.05
CA ASN A 592 19.87 -2.01 16.70
C ASN A 592 19.95 -3.49 16.33
N THR A 593 18.81 -4.19 16.39
CA THR A 593 18.74 -5.62 16.09
C THR A 593 17.86 -5.89 14.88
N LEU A 594 18.29 -6.84 14.05
CA LEU A 594 17.52 -7.39 12.93
C LEU A 594 17.32 -8.89 13.13
N VAL A 595 16.07 -9.34 13.01
CA VAL A 595 15.70 -10.77 13.01
C VAL A 595 14.92 -11.07 11.75
N LEU A 596 15.26 -12.18 11.09
CA LEU A 596 14.60 -12.66 9.88
C LEU A 596 14.07 -14.07 10.10
N PHE A 597 12.84 -14.30 9.61
CA PHE A 597 12.35 -15.66 9.35
C PHE A 597 12.39 -15.88 7.85
N GLU A 598 13.17 -16.87 7.39
CA GLU A 598 13.39 -17.16 5.96
C GLU A 598 12.68 -18.47 5.59
N GLU A 599 11.81 -18.42 4.58
CA GLU A 599 10.95 -19.54 4.15
C GLU A 599 11.57 -20.37 3.02
N PHE A 600 12.24 -19.76 2.06
CA PHE A 600 12.72 -20.42 0.83
C PHE A 600 14.22 -20.69 0.84
N GLY A 601 14.91 -20.22 1.86
CA GLY A 601 16.35 -20.18 1.88
C GLY A 601 16.91 -19.02 1.06
N GLY A 602 18.10 -18.57 1.44
CA GLY A 602 18.76 -17.44 0.78
C GLY A 602 20.12 -17.18 1.38
N ASN A 603 20.82 -16.20 0.81
CA ASN A 603 22.13 -15.78 1.30
C ASN A 603 22.02 -14.36 1.89
N PRO A 604 22.14 -14.18 3.21
CA PRO A 604 22.00 -12.88 3.86
C PRO A 604 23.27 -12.02 3.78
N SER A 605 24.32 -12.43 3.08
CA SER A 605 25.60 -11.69 3.04
C SER A 605 25.50 -10.29 2.42
N ALA A 606 24.48 -10.05 1.61
CA ALA A 606 24.25 -8.75 0.96
C ALA A 606 23.25 -7.85 1.72
N VAL A 607 22.71 -8.32 2.85
CA VAL A 607 21.76 -7.54 3.65
C VAL A 607 22.46 -6.35 4.28
N GLN A 608 21.92 -5.15 4.06
CA GLN A 608 22.48 -3.91 4.57
C GLN A 608 21.41 -2.83 4.74
N PHE A 609 21.67 -1.87 5.62
CA PHE A 609 20.80 -0.71 5.81
C PHE A 609 21.27 0.46 4.95
N GLN A 610 20.31 1.22 4.43
CA GLN A 610 20.55 2.33 3.51
C GLN A 610 19.59 3.48 3.83
N THR A 611 19.94 4.71 3.43
CA THR A 611 19.00 5.84 3.41
C THR A 611 18.46 6.06 2.00
N VAL A 612 17.23 6.60 1.93
CA VAL A 612 16.59 6.96 0.66
C VAL A 612 16.56 8.48 0.53
N GLU A 613 17.12 9.01 -0.56
CA GLU A 613 17.22 10.44 -0.79
C GLU A 613 17.16 10.80 -2.27
N ILE A 614 16.94 12.08 -2.57
CA ILE A 614 16.93 12.57 -3.96
C ILE A 614 18.38 12.62 -4.47
N GLY A 615 18.70 11.90 -5.53
CA GLY A 615 20.00 11.97 -6.21
C GLY A 615 20.07 13.12 -7.22
N SER A 616 19.10 13.15 -8.14
CA SER A 616 18.94 14.23 -9.11
C SER A 616 17.47 14.56 -9.33
N ILE A 617 17.24 15.74 -9.87
CA ILE A 617 15.93 16.27 -10.23
C ILE A 617 15.98 16.79 -11.65
N CYS A 618 14.90 16.59 -12.40
CA CYS A 618 14.81 17.16 -13.74
C CYS A 618 13.42 17.78 -14.00
N ILE A 619 13.40 18.75 -14.91
CA ILE A 619 12.17 19.38 -15.39
C ILE A 619 12.27 19.62 -16.90
N ASN A 620 11.14 19.45 -17.58
CA ASN A 620 10.98 19.76 -18.98
C ASN A 620 9.78 20.69 -19.12
N THR A 621 9.99 21.91 -19.65
CA THR A 621 8.94 22.90 -19.75
C THR A 621 9.16 23.86 -20.94
N HIS A 622 8.20 24.75 -21.18
CA HIS A 622 8.17 25.65 -22.32
C HIS A 622 8.40 27.11 -21.90
N GLU A 623 8.74 27.96 -22.87
CA GLU A 623 8.80 29.40 -22.69
C GLU A 623 7.53 29.98 -22.04
N GLY A 624 7.68 30.99 -21.21
CA GLY A 624 6.62 31.65 -20.46
C GLY A 624 6.23 30.93 -19.17
N LYS A 625 6.64 29.67 -18.97
CA LYS A 625 6.39 28.91 -17.75
C LYS A 625 7.46 29.13 -16.68
N GLU A 626 7.11 28.94 -15.44
CA GLU A 626 8.03 29.00 -14.30
C GLU A 626 8.66 27.62 -14.06
N VAL A 627 9.98 27.58 -13.97
CA VAL A 627 10.77 26.43 -13.54
C VAL A 627 10.85 26.48 -12.02
N LYS A 628 10.56 25.37 -11.35
CA LYS A 628 10.78 25.19 -9.91
C LYS A 628 11.55 23.90 -9.71
N LEU A 629 12.73 24.00 -9.11
CA LEU A 629 13.61 22.88 -8.78
C LEU A 629 13.87 22.88 -7.27
N SER A 630 13.78 21.72 -6.62
CA SER A 630 14.04 21.59 -5.18
C SER A 630 14.66 20.22 -4.86
N CYS A 631 15.80 20.27 -4.22
CA CYS A 631 16.44 19.12 -3.57
C CYS A 631 15.97 18.93 -2.11
N GLN A 632 14.87 19.56 -1.74
CA GLN A 632 14.33 19.64 -0.38
C GLN A 632 15.29 20.37 0.58
N ASP A 633 15.93 19.67 1.50
CA ASP A 633 16.81 20.18 2.54
C ASP A 633 18.30 20.17 2.16
N ARG A 634 18.63 19.95 0.89
CA ARG A 634 20.01 19.88 0.40
C ARG A 634 20.26 20.86 -0.73
N PRO A 635 21.43 21.48 -0.80
CA PRO A 635 21.73 22.36 -1.92
C PRO A 635 21.89 21.60 -3.24
N ILE A 636 21.52 22.25 -4.32
CA ILE A 636 21.85 21.84 -5.69
C ILE A 636 23.35 21.99 -5.87
N SER A 637 24.05 20.92 -6.25
CA SER A 637 25.50 20.91 -6.42
C SER A 637 25.96 21.21 -7.82
N LYS A 638 25.15 20.82 -8.81
CA LYS A 638 25.50 20.92 -10.25
C LYS A 638 24.24 20.97 -11.10
N ILE A 639 24.29 21.69 -12.20
CA ILE A 639 23.32 21.65 -13.28
C ILE A 639 23.91 20.91 -14.47
N ASN A 640 23.16 20.00 -15.06
CA ASN A 640 23.44 19.38 -16.35
C ASN A 640 22.39 19.88 -17.33
N GLU A 641 22.81 20.41 -18.45
CA GLU A 641 21.95 20.85 -19.53
C GLU A 641 21.96 19.79 -20.65
N TYR A 642 20.79 19.56 -21.23
CA TYR A 642 20.62 18.69 -22.39
C TYR A 642 20.01 19.53 -23.50
N ASP A 643 20.82 19.80 -24.55
CA ASP A 643 20.39 20.29 -25.86
C ASP A 643 19.82 21.74 -25.86
N SER A 644 20.68 22.75 -25.76
CA SER A 644 20.33 24.14 -26.08
C SER A 644 21.34 24.79 -27.00
N GLU A 645 20.85 25.58 -27.97
CA GLU A 645 21.69 26.39 -28.89
C GLU A 645 22.22 27.68 -28.23
N VAL A 646 21.73 28.00 -27.02
CA VAL A 646 22.10 29.20 -26.27
C VAL A 646 22.74 28.75 -24.95
N ASP A 647 23.80 29.42 -24.52
CA ASP A 647 24.41 29.14 -23.18
C ASP A 647 23.46 29.57 -22.05
N VAL A 648 22.50 28.71 -21.76
CA VAL A 648 21.56 28.87 -20.63
C VAL A 648 22.13 28.29 -19.33
N LEU A 649 23.18 27.47 -19.43
CA LEU A 649 23.76 26.75 -18.28
C LEU A 649 24.27 27.71 -17.21
N SER A 650 25.09 28.70 -17.62
CA SER A 650 25.66 29.68 -16.69
C SER A 650 24.60 30.52 -15.95
N ILE A 651 23.47 30.79 -16.61
CA ILE A 651 22.36 31.52 -16.03
C ILE A 651 21.67 30.67 -14.96
N ILE A 652 21.40 29.39 -15.27
CA ILE A 652 20.72 28.48 -14.36
C ILE A 652 21.62 28.11 -13.18
N GLU A 653 22.92 27.90 -13.40
CA GLU A 653 23.89 27.65 -12.32
C GLU A 653 23.93 28.78 -11.32
N LYS A 654 23.97 30.03 -11.77
CA LYS A 654 23.94 31.21 -10.91
C LYS A 654 22.64 31.31 -10.10
N GLU A 655 21.53 30.89 -10.66
CA GLU A 655 20.21 30.92 -9.99
C GLU A 655 20.05 29.78 -8.98
N CYS A 656 20.64 28.62 -9.22
CA CYS A 656 20.27 27.39 -8.53
C CYS A 656 21.37 26.76 -7.69
N VAL A 657 22.64 26.77 -8.15
CA VAL A 657 23.72 26.09 -7.45
C VAL A 657 23.97 26.70 -6.07
N GLY A 658 24.14 25.86 -5.09
CA GLY A 658 24.31 26.24 -3.67
C GLY A 658 23.00 26.49 -2.91
N LYS A 659 21.84 26.48 -3.57
CA LYS A 659 20.51 26.66 -2.95
C LYS A 659 19.78 25.32 -2.83
N GLU A 660 18.96 25.16 -1.80
CA GLU A 660 18.09 23.99 -1.62
C GLU A 660 16.95 23.93 -2.68
N SER A 661 16.56 25.12 -3.14
CA SER A 661 15.57 25.29 -4.22
C SER A 661 15.82 26.55 -4.99
N CYS A 662 15.38 26.55 -6.24
CA CYS A 662 15.38 27.73 -7.10
C CYS A 662 14.12 27.82 -7.93
N SER A 663 13.78 29.04 -8.34
CA SER A 663 12.65 29.32 -9.21
C SER A 663 13.01 30.44 -10.18
N PHE A 664 12.71 30.24 -11.45
CA PHE A 664 12.90 31.26 -12.50
C PHE A 664 11.90 31.08 -13.64
N LYS A 665 11.59 32.16 -14.33
CA LYS A 665 10.70 32.15 -15.48
C LYS A 665 11.51 32.07 -16.77
N ILE A 666 11.08 31.26 -17.73
CA ILE A 666 11.70 31.16 -19.04
C ILE A 666 11.17 32.33 -19.90
N THR A 667 12.04 33.32 -20.16
CA THR A 667 11.71 34.50 -21.00
C THR A 667 12.86 34.77 -21.97
N GLU A 668 12.55 35.34 -23.13
CA GLU A 668 13.56 35.77 -24.12
C GLU A 668 14.57 36.75 -23.54
N ASP A 669 14.11 37.66 -22.68
CA ASP A 669 14.99 38.65 -22.04
C ASP A 669 16.05 38.01 -21.15
N LYS A 670 15.71 36.88 -20.51
CA LYS A 670 16.63 36.20 -19.58
C LYS A 670 17.55 35.17 -20.28
N PHE A 671 17.02 34.47 -21.27
CA PHE A 671 17.69 33.32 -21.89
C PHE A 671 18.09 33.56 -23.37
N GLY A 672 17.78 34.72 -23.93
CA GLY A 672 18.02 35.02 -25.36
C GLY A 672 16.96 34.40 -26.27
N LYS A 673 17.01 34.77 -27.53
CA LYS A 673 16.09 34.32 -28.58
C LYS A 673 16.64 33.07 -29.28
N PRO A 674 15.98 31.90 -29.14
CA PRO A 674 16.44 30.68 -29.84
C PRO A 674 16.20 30.79 -31.34
N SER A 675 16.98 30.05 -32.12
CA SER A 675 16.95 30.05 -33.61
C SER A 675 15.75 29.27 -34.18
N CYS A 676 15.04 28.45 -33.36
CA CYS A 676 13.90 27.64 -33.79
C CYS A 676 12.60 28.01 -33.08
N GLU A 677 11.45 27.68 -33.73
CA GLU A 677 10.10 28.05 -33.23
C GLU A 677 9.68 27.32 -31.94
N ILE A 678 10.31 26.18 -31.59
CA ILE A 678 9.95 25.37 -30.41
C ILE A 678 10.88 25.71 -29.26
N LYS A 679 10.38 26.49 -28.31
CA LYS A 679 11.12 26.94 -27.13
C LYS A 679 10.87 26.01 -25.96
N LYS A 680 11.68 24.96 -25.82
CA LYS A 680 11.66 24.01 -24.69
C LYS A 680 12.96 24.11 -23.93
N LEU A 681 12.88 23.96 -22.60
CA LEU A 681 14.02 23.87 -21.71
C LEU A 681 13.95 22.55 -20.93
N ALA A 682 14.99 21.73 -21.03
CA ALA A 682 15.18 20.55 -20.19
C ALA A 682 16.40 20.78 -19.30
N VAL A 683 16.19 20.67 -17.99
CA VAL A 683 17.23 20.89 -16.97
C VAL A 683 17.29 19.69 -16.05
N GLU A 684 18.49 19.19 -15.79
CA GLU A 684 18.78 18.26 -14.71
C GLU A 684 19.66 18.96 -13.66
N ALA A 685 19.28 18.86 -12.39
CA ALA A 685 20.08 19.33 -11.28
C ALA A 685 20.44 18.16 -10.35
N VAL A 686 21.70 18.12 -9.94
CA VAL A 686 22.21 17.09 -9.01
C VAL A 686 22.16 17.65 -7.59
N CYS A 687 21.56 16.91 -6.69
CA CYS A 687 21.50 17.26 -5.28
C CYS A 687 22.83 16.90 -4.59
N LYS A 688 23.35 17.80 -3.74
CA LYS A 688 24.61 17.59 -3.04
C LYS A 688 24.48 16.45 -2.04
N ASP A 689 25.46 15.53 -2.04
CA ASP A 689 25.54 14.49 -1.01
C ASP A 689 25.77 15.13 0.37
N ILE A 690 25.12 14.63 1.39
CA ILE A 690 25.41 15.02 2.76
C ILE A 690 26.71 14.33 3.16
N THR A 691 27.74 15.11 3.43
CA THR A 691 28.96 14.63 4.09
C THR A 691 28.75 14.85 5.59
N PHE A 692 28.57 13.75 6.33
CA PHE A 692 28.57 13.75 7.79
C PHE A 692 30.02 13.72 8.29
#